data_637d7ceeb3dd0c52153485dbe91807df
#
_entry.id   637d7ceeb3dd0c52153485dbe91807df
#
_cell.length_a   1.000
_cell.length_b   1.000
_cell.length_c   1.000
_cell.angle_alpha   90.00
_cell.angle_beta   90.00
_cell.angle_gamma   90.00
#
_symmetry.space_group_name_H-M   'P 1'
#
loop_
_entity.id
_entity.type
_entity.pdbx_description
1 polymer ?
#
loop_
_entity_poly.entity_id
_entity_poly.type
_entity_poly.pdbx_seq_one_letter_code
_entity_poly.pdbx_strand_id
1 'polypeptide(L)'
;MKFKKTSYNQNAIYLIIVESPSKCSKIEHFLGPDFQCIASLGHLRRIEGLSSIDTKGNFQPTFTIIEEKQKHIQTMRNIIGHFVPENIILASDDDREGEAIAWHICELFELNIKKTKRIIFHEITKHAIIEAVRNPTTINMNLVEAQLARQVLDIIVGYRISPFLWKYLYNDKTNSLSAGRCQTPALNLIYENERKQSEEIEEKYKTSGTFTPKNIEFSLNKDFTNKKDVEDFLQSSISFNHVLSVDEPKNSEKTSPIPFQTSKLLQTANNVLHYSPKQTMDICQKLYQNGYITYMRTESTKYSQAFIEKATEYIQNKFDEKYIGNLQKIKNTNSNNPHEAIRVTNLGVSSLSNDNKQLNALYKLIWKNTLQSCMANASYKTYKLSITAPKKYIYTSSIEYPLFLGWKIIDQNEPLENLQNKANGLLFYLQQSNKQVTYNKIETHLSITNKNPHYTESSLIQKLENIGIGRPSTYASIVHTLLERKYVLKQDVPGKEIETNTYTLDSKGLHSKKEKKTFCQEKNKLVIQPLGILSLEFLVNSFQHLFSYDYTKNMEEELDLISGGDTEQHWNHLCKTCYSEISDYAKSLKKLSKAVFPVNDEYNLLFEKHGPVLQEVSNPKKYASVNPNLEINIDKLKDKAYTIDELMLKEPSHLGTYQNEEITIKYGKFGYYAAWGDKKESLKNINMPIEKITKDILIDFLENKKETPYLRKLNENMEVRKGKFGMYVYYKTPSMNKPSFLNIKKFKDGILTAPIEDVLSWINETYKLEEK
;
A
#
# COMPACT_ATOMS: atom_id res chain seq x y z
N MET A 1 -1.28 -13.06 22.71
CA MET A 1 -1.12 -14.37 23.41
C MET A 1 0.33 -14.50 23.82
N LYS A 2 0.60 -14.67 25.11
CA LYS A 2 1.96 -15.00 25.57
C LYS A 2 2.26 -16.45 25.19
N PHE A 3 3.28 -16.68 24.41
CA PHE A 3 3.74 -18.00 24.01
C PHE A 3 4.21 -18.76 25.25
N LYS A 4 3.51 -19.82 25.66
CA LYS A 4 3.75 -20.55 26.90
C LYS A 4 4.50 -21.88 26.73
N LYS A 5 5.03 -22.21 25.53
CA LYS A 5 5.81 -23.46 25.37
C LYS A 5 7.31 -23.18 25.38
N THR A 6 7.84 -23.06 26.56
CA THR A 6 9.28 -22.91 26.82
C THR A 6 9.93 -24.20 27.32
N SER A 7 9.20 -25.32 27.34
CA SER A 7 9.66 -26.61 27.90
C SER A 7 9.48 -27.75 26.90
N TYR A 8 10.37 -28.72 27.00
CA TYR A 8 10.30 -29.98 26.28
C TYR A 8 9.04 -30.77 26.67
N ASN A 9 8.41 -31.41 25.67
CA ASN A 9 7.31 -32.37 25.88
C ASN A 9 7.88 -33.79 25.85
N GLN A 10 7.89 -34.46 27.00
CA GLN A 10 8.44 -35.82 27.15
C GLN A 10 7.72 -36.89 26.31
N ASN A 11 6.48 -36.63 25.89
CA ASN A 11 5.71 -37.57 25.06
C ASN A 11 5.98 -37.38 23.56
N ALA A 12 6.64 -36.29 23.14
CA ALA A 12 6.92 -36.04 21.75
C ALA A 12 8.13 -36.81 21.24
N ILE A 13 7.96 -37.46 20.10
CA ILE A 13 9.00 -38.19 19.38
C ILE A 13 9.65 -37.29 18.32
N TYR A 14 8.83 -36.41 17.68
CA TYR A 14 9.26 -35.52 16.60
C TYR A 14 9.15 -34.05 17.00
N LEU A 15 10.13 -33.26 16.54
CA LEU A 15 10.16 -31.84 16.71
C LEU A 15 9.95 -31.14 15.36
N ILE A 16 8.93 -30.30 15.25
CA ILE A 16 8.72 -29.43 14.08
C ILE A 16 9.12 -28.02 14.43
N ILE A 17 9.91 -27.38 13.57
CA ILE A 17 10.35 -25.99 13.72
C ILE A 17 9.74 -25.14 12.60
N VAL A 18 8.83 -24.22 12.97
CA VAL A 18 8.17 -23.26 12.07
C VAL A 18 8.72 -21.86 12.27
N GLU A 19 8.31 -20.91 11.42
CA GLU A 19 8.69 -19.49 11.60
C GLU A 19 7.85 -18.78 12.67
N SER A 20 6.54 -19.03 12.66
CA SER A 20 5.59 -18.28 13.48
C SER A 20 4.91 -19.15 14.52
N PRO A 21 4.82 -18.66 15.78
CA PRO A 21 4.18 -19.41 16.85
C PRO A 21 2.69 -19.67 16.65
N SER A 22 2.01 -18.88 15.83
CA SER A 22 0.59 -19.06 15.54
C SER A 22 0.27 -20.34 14.77
N LYS A 23 1.27 -20.96 14.11
CA LYS A 23 1.16 -22.23 13.41
C LYS A 23 1.25 -23.44 14.34
N CYS A 24 2.02 -23.33 15.45
CA CYS A 24 2.38 -24.48 16.28
C CYS A 24 1.19 -25.26 16.81
N SER A 25 0.23 -24.60 17.44
CA SER A 25 -0.91 -25.28 18.08
C SER A 25 -1.80 -26.03 17.09
N LYS A 26 -1.94 -25.51 15.86
CA LYS A 26 -2.70 -26.20 14.81
C LYS A 26 -1.96 -27.39 14.26
N ILE A 27 -0.65 -27.27 14.01
CA ILE A 27 0.17 -28.38 13.51
C ILE A 27 0.19 -29.53 14.51
N GLU A 28 0.41 -29.23 15.79
CA GLU A 28 0.35 -30.24 16.86
C GLU A 28 -1.02 -30.89 16.96
N HIS A 29 -2.11 -30.11 16.86
CA HIS A 29 -3.46 -30.64 16.88
C HIS A 29 -3.73 -31.60 15.70
N PHE A 30 -3.18 -31.32 14.52
CA PHE A 30 -3.37 -32.17 13.33
C PHE A 30 -2.55 -33.44 13.37
N LEU A 31 -1.34 -33.39 13.94
CA LEU A 31 -0.39 -34.51 13.94
C LEU A 31 -0.48 -35.39 15.20
N GLY A 32 -1.03 -34.86 16.29
CA GLY A 32 -1.18 -35.60 17.53
C GLY A 32 -0.01 -35.45 18.52
N PRO A 33 -0.04 -36.22 19.63
CA PRO A 33 0.84 -36.03 20.79
C PRO A 33 2.31 -36.37 20.54
N ASP A 34 2.61 -37.18 19.51
CA ASP A 34 3.98 -37.56 19.15
C ASP A 34 4.80 -36.39 18.57
N PHE A 35 4.15 -35.26 18.30
CA PHE A 35 4.79 -34.09 17.70
C PHE A 35 4.79 -32.91 18.66
N GLN A 36 5.96 -32.30 18.84
CA GLN A 36 6.10 -30.96 19.43
C GLN A 36 6.43 -29.96 18.36
N CYS A 37 5.82 -28.78 18.40
CA CYS A 37 6.09 -27.70 17.44
C CYS A 37 6.61 -26.46 18.17
N ILE A 38 7.75 -25.91 17.71
CA ILE A 38 8.32 -24.65 18.19
C ILE A 38 8.50 -23.68 17.03
N ALA A 39 8.67 -22.40 17.33
CA ALA A 39 8.85 -21.37 16.33
C ALA A 39 10.20 -20.66 16.46
N SER A 40 10.85 -20.37 15.33
CA SER A 40 12.07 -19.54 15.29
C SER A 40 11.80 -18.06 15.52
N LEU A 41 10.56 -17.62 15.33
CA LEU A 41 10.16 -16.20 15.34
C LEU A 41 10.83 -15.38 14.21
N GLY A 42 11.05 -15.98 13.04
CA GLY A 42 11.79 -15.41 11.92
C GLY A 42 13.29 -15.70 11.98
N HIS A 43 14.11 -14.85 11.36
CA HIS A 43 15.56 -15.01 11.35
C HIS A 43 16.17 -14.96 12.75
N LEU A 44 17.16 -15.81 12.99
CA LEU A 44 17.92 -15.90 14.23
C LEU A 44 19.30 -15.23 14.14
N ARG A 45 19.81 -15.10 12.91
CA ARG A 45 21.09 -14.46 12.57
C ARG A 45 20.87 -13.37 11.53
N ARG A 46 21.78 -12.40 11.47
CA ARG A 46 21.79 -11.33 10.47
C ARG A 46 23.21 -11.00 10.02
N ILE A 47 23.33 -10.32 8.90
CA ILE A 47 24.54 -9.66 8.44
C ILE A 47 24.53 -8.24 9.00
N GLU A 48 25.55 -7.84 9.77
CA GLU A 48 25.59 -6.51 10.44
C GLU A 48 25.79 -5.35 9.46
N GLY A 49 26.34 -5.62 8.29
CA GLY A 49 26.59 -4.62 7.26
C GLY A 49 27.73 -5.02 6.33
N LEU A 50 28.23 -4.06 5.57
CA LEU A 50 29.26 -4.31 4.55
C LEU A 50 30.56 -4.89 5.12
N SER A 51 30.95 -4.53 6.36
CA SER A 51 32.11 -5.07 7.04
C SER A 51 32.03 -6.57 7.36
N SER A 52 30.84 -7.13 7.37
CA SER A 52 30.59 -8.57 7.58
C SER A 52 30.60 -9.36 6.26
N ILE A 53 30.93 -8.73 5.13
CA ILE A 53 30.99 -9.37 3.81
C ILE A 53 32.47 -9.37 3.35
N ASP A 54 32.97 -10.52 2.92
CA ASP A 54 34.33 -10.64 2.34
C ASP A 54 34.40 -10.05 0.94
N THR A 55 34.42 -8.72 0.85
CA THR A 55 34.44 -8.00 -0.45
C THR A 55 35.75 -8.12 -1.21
N LYS A 56 36.81 -8.68 -0.61
CA LYS A 56 38.11 -8.91 -1.27
C LYS A 56 38.27 -10.34 -1.80
N GLY A 57 37.49 -11.27 -1.27
CA GLY A 57 37.49 -12.66 -1.66
C GLY A 57 36.22 -13.07 -2.41
N ASN A 58 35.42 -13.90 -1.79
CA ASN A 58 34.28 -14.56 -2.41
C ASN A 58 32.90 -13.99 -2.05
N PHE A 59 32.84 -12.82 -1.42
CA PHE A 59 31.60 -12.17 -0.96
C PHE A 59 30.80 -12.96 0.07
N GLN A 60 31.40 -13.97 0.69
CA GLN A 60 30.77 -14.76 1.74
C GLN A 60 30.45 -13.86 2.94
N PRO A 61 29.20 -13.82 3.42
CA PRO A 61 28.86 -13.05 4.60
C PRO A 61 29.17 -13.80 5.89
N THR A 62 29.57 -13.07 6.90
CA THR A 62 29.64 -13.53 8.29
C THR A 62 28.36 -13.14 9.00
N PHE A 63 27.67 -14.13 9.58
CA PHE A 63 26.43 -13.93 10.31
C PHE A 63 26.65 -13.78 11.79
N THR A 64 25.97 -12.81 12.39
CA THR A 64 25.91 -12.62 13.85
C THR A 64 24.53 -12.99 14.38
N ILE A 65 24.49 -13.48 15.62
CA ILE A 65 23.21 -13.74 16.30
C ILE A 65 22.52 -12.42 16.59
N ILE A 66 21.21 -12.35 16.32
CA ILE A 66 20.38 -11.20 16.67
C ILE A 66 20.27 -11.13 18.20
N GLU A 67 20.75 -10.03 18.80
CA GLU A 67 20.91 -9.89 20.24
C GLU A 67 19.61 -10.17 21.02
N GLU A 68 18.49 -9.63 20.55
CA GLU A 68 17.18 -9.81 21.14
C GLU A 68 16.68 -11.27 21.08
N LYS A 69 17.30 -12.09 20.25
CA LYS A 69 16.98 -13.53 20.08
C LYS A 69 17.80 -14.47 20.94
N GLN A 70 18.86 -14.02 21.62
CA GLN A 70 19.75 -14.88 22.36
C GLN A 70 19.04 -15.78 23.37
N LYS A 71 18.12 -15.22 24.19
CA LYS A 71 17.34 -16.02 25.16
C LYS A 71 16.44 -17.05 24.47
N HIS A 72 15.88 -16.69 23.33
CA HIS A 72 15.02 -17.57 22.54
C HIS A 72 15.82 -18.71 21.92
N ILE A 73 17.00 -18.42 21.37
CA ILE A 73 17.96 -19.42 20.83
C ILE A 73 18.36 -20.41 21.90
N GLN A 74 18.66 -19.95 23.13
CA GLN A 74 18.98 -20.82 24.23
C GLN A 74 17.82 -21.76 24.60
N THR A 75 16.60 -21.23 24.59
CA THR A 75 15.38 -22.05 24.80
C THR A 75 15.20 -23.10 23.70
N MET A 76 15.40 -22.70 22.44
CA MET A 76 15.35 -23.63 21.30
C MET A 76 16.44 -24.70 21.41
N ARG A 77 17.71 -24.33 21.77
CA ARG A 77 18.80 -25.26 21.94
C ARG A 77 18.49 -26.32 23.01
N ASN A 78 17.93 -25.89 24.12
CA ASN A 78 17.53 -26.82 25.20
C ASN A 78 16.45 -27.79 24.73
N ILE A 79 15.45 -27.34 23.95
CA ILE A 79 14.41 -28.24 23.44
C ILE A 79 14.98 -29.17 22.36
N ILE A 80 15.70 -28.63 21.38
CA ILE A 80 16.29 -29.38 20.26
C ILE A 80 17.20 -30.51 20.78
N GLY A 81 18.00 -30.26 21.85
CA GLY A 81 18.91 -31.24 22.45
C GLY A 81 18.23 -32.48 23.03
N HIS A 82 16.89 -32.48 23.18
CA HIS A 82 16.16 -33.69 23.63
C HIS A 82 15.71 -34.60 22.48
N PHE A 83 15.86 -34.15 21.22
CA PHE A 83 15.45 -34.91 20.04
C PHE A 83 16.65 -35.42 19.27
N VAL A 84 16.55 -36.63 18.75
CA VAL A 84 17.56 -37.14 17.80
C VAL A 84 17.45 -36.36 16.48
N PRO A 85 18.56 -36.05 15.80
CA PRO A 85 18.56 -35.22 14.59
C PRO A 85 17.59 -35.68 13.49
N GLU A 86 17.38 -36.99 13.36
CA GLU A 86 16.50 -37.59 12.36
C GLU A 86 15.01 -37.29 12.59
N ASN A 87 14.66 -36.91 13.82
CA ASN A 87 13.30 -36.59 14.24
C ASN A 87 13.02 -35.08 14.25
N ILE A 88 13.98 -34.25 13.84
CA ILE A 88 13.82 -32.81 13.70
C ILE A 88 13.38 -32.51 12.28
N ILE A 89 12.29 -31.75 12.16
CA ILE A 89 11.65 -31.40 10.89
C ILE A 89 11.55 -29.89 10.79
N LEU A 90 12.09 -29.32 9.72
CA LEU A 90 12.00 -27.88 9.42
C LEU A 90 10.75 -27.61 8.59
N ALA A 91 9.97 -26.59 8.97
CA ALA A 91 8.66 -26.30 8.38
C ALA A 91 8.45 -24.77 8.22
N SER A 92 9.50 -24.08 7.77
CA SER A 92 9.39 -22.66 7.36
C SER A 92 8.55 -22.48 6.09
N ASP A 93 8.19 -21.26 5.74
CA ASP A 93 7.38 -20.96 4.56
C ASP A 93 8.09 -21.37 3.27
N ASP A 94 7.32 -21.58 2.21
CA ASP A 94 7.85 -21.98 0.89
C ASP A 94 8.24 -20.75 0.08
N ASP A 95 9.27 -20.04 0.52
CA ASP A 95 9.94 -19.01 -0.23
C ASP A 95 11.43 -18.95 0.11
N ARG A 96 12.21 -18.11 -0.61
CA ARG A 96 13.65 -17.94 -0.40
C ARG A 96 14.00 -17.56 1.05
N GLU A 97 13.15 -16.73 1.69
CA GLU A 97 13.35 -16.32 3.08
C GLU A 97 13.16 -17.49 4.06
N GLY A 98 12.10 -18.28 3.85
CA GLY A 98 11.84 -19.47 4.67
C GLY A 98 12.92 -20.53 4.52
N GLU A 99 13.44 -20.73 3.30
CA GLU A 99 14.54 -21.66 3.06
C GLU A 99 15.84 -21.20 3.74
N ALA A 100 16.14 -19.89 3.70
CA ALA A 100 17.27 -19.32 4.41
C ALA A 100 17.11 -19.44 5.95
N ILE A 101 15.89 -19.29 6.48
CA ILE A 101 15.61 -19.52 7.92
C ILE A 101 15.88 -20.97 8.29
N ALA A 102 15.43 -21.93 7.47
CA ALA A 102 15.70 -23.36 7.67
C ALA A 102 17.20 -23.65 7.68
N TRP A 103 17.95 -23.11 6.71
CA TRP A 103 19.40 -23.21 6.65
C TRP A 103 20.07 -22.59 7.87
N HIS A 104 19.65 -21.40 8.31
CA HIS A 104 20.17 -20.77 9.53
C HIS A 104 19.93 -21.59 10.80
N ILE A 105 18.81 -22.31 10.87
CA ILE A 105 18.52 -23.23 11.98
C ILE A 105 19.52 -24.40 11.97
N CYS A 106 19.77 -25.01 10.80
CA CYS A 106 20.74 -26.07 10.69
C CYS A 106 22.14 -25.62 11.12
N GLU A 107 22.62 -24.50 10.60
CA GLU A 107 23.93 -23.95 10.96
C GLU A 107 24.05 -23.60 12.44
N LEU A 108 23.02 -23.03 13.06
CA LEU A 108 23.07 -22.57 14.45
C LEU A 108 22.97 -23.72 15.45
N PHE A 109 22.28 -24.79 15.11
CA PHE A 109 22.07 -25.95 15.98
C PHE A 109 22.84 -27.19 15.52
N GLU A 110 23.79 -27.04 14.58
CA GLU A 110 24.68 -28.09 14.09
C GLU A 110 23.95 -29.32 13.51
N LEU A 111 22.81 -29.04 12.82
CA LEU A 111 22.05 -30.06 12.13
C LEU A 111 22.62 -30.29 10.72
N ASN A 112 22.59 -31.53 10.25
CA ASN A 112 23.12 -31.89 8.94
C ASN A 112 22.17 -31.37 7.82
N ILE A 113 22.60 -30.34 7.06
CA ILE A 113 21.80 -29.68 6.01
C ILE A 113 21.27 -30.69 4.99
N LYS A 114 22.06 -31.69 4.60
CA LYS A 114 21.70 -32.68 3.57
C LYS A 114 20.78 -33.79 4.06
N LYS A 115 20.64 -33.98 5.40
CA LYS A 115 19.84 -35.05 5.99
C LYS A 115 18.65 -34.56 6.80
N THR A 116 18.67 -33.31 7.28
CA THR A 116 17.58 -32.76 8.08
C THR A 116 16.33 -32.64 7.22
N LYS A 117 15.23 -33.22 7.71
CA LYS A 117 13.94 -33.21 7.02
C LYS A 117 13.39 -31.80 6.89
N ARG A 118 12.96 -31.46 5.71
CA ARG A 118 12.26 -30.22 5.34
C ARG A 118 10.87 -30.57 4.84
N ILE A 119 9.81 -29.98 5.40
CA ILE A 119 8.44 -30.14 4.88
C ILE A 119 7.95 -28.82 4.32
N ILE A 120 7.26 -28.90 3.21
CA ILE A 120 6.71 -27.78 2.45
C ILE A 120 5.20 -27.92 2.39
N PHE A 121 4.48 -26.85 2.70
CA PHE A 121 3.02 -26.80 2.60
C PHE A 121 2.56 -25.37 2.27
N HIS A 122 1.57 -25.28 1.40
CA HIS A 122 1.02 -23.99 0.93
C HIS A 122 -0.27 -23.60 1.66
N GLU A 123 -0.80 -24.49 2.49
CA GLU A 123 -1.97 -24.23 3.35
C GLU A 123 -1.83 -24.97 4.68
N ILE A 124 -2.39 -24.40 5.75
CA ILE A 124 -2.36 -25.02 7.08
C ILE A 124 -3.69 -25.74 7.32
N THR A 125 -3.83 -26.88 6.63
CA THR A 125 -4.94 -27.82 6.78
C THR A 125 -4.43 -29.18 7.24
N LYS A 126 -5.31 -30.00 7.86
CA LYS A 126 -4.92 -31.33 8.34
C LYS A 126 -4.35 -32.20 7.21
N HIS A 127 -4.99 -32.20 6.06
CA HIS A 127 -4.56 -33.00 4.91
C HIS A 127 -3.16 -32.56 4.41
N ALA A 128 -2.98 -31.26 4.16
CA ALA A 128 -1.71 -30.73 3.64
C ALA A 128 -0.55 -30.97 4.60
N ILE A 129 -0.75 -30.82 5.91
CA ILE A 129 0.28 -31.05 6.92
C ILE A 129 0.66 -32.53 7.03
N ILE A 130 -0.32 -33.43 7.05
CA ILE A 130 -0.05 -34.89 7.10
C ILE A 130 0.69 -35.33 5.84
N GLU A 131 0.27 -34.84 4.67
CA GLU A 131 0.91 -35.19 3.40
C GLU A 131 2.36 -34.67 3.33
N ALA A 132 2.60 -33.44 3.79
CA ALA A 132 3.95 -32.88 3.87
C ALA A 132 4.87 -33.69 4.80
N VAL A 133 4.36 -34.16 5.95
CA VAL A 133 5.16 -34.98 6.88
C VAL A 133 5.47 -36.36 6.29
N ARG A 134 4.57 -36.92 5.47
CA ARG A 134 4.81 -38.22 4.79
C ARG A 134 5.84 -38.11 3.67
N ASN A 135 5.93 -36.95 3.01
CA ASN A 135 6.80 -36.69 1.88
C ASN A 135 7.81 -35.57 2.18
N PRO A 136 8.72 -35.75 3.16
CA PRO A 136 9.70 -34.75 3.48
C PRO A 136 10.75 -34.63 2.39
N THR A 137 11.28 -33.44 2.20
CA THR A 137 12.42 -33.11 1.36
C THR A 137 13.62 -32.73 2.22
N THR A 138 14.65 -32.15 1.61
CA THR A 138 15.80 -31.51 2.28
C THR A 138 15.86 -30.04 1.88
N ILE A 139 16.75 -29.28 2.52
CA ILE A 139 16.96 -27.86 2.21
C ILE A 139 17.41 -27.71 0.75
N ASN A 140 16.73 -26.82 0.02
CA ASN A 140 17.11 -26.43 -1.33
C ASN A 140 18.17 -25.33 -1.27
N MET A 141 19.44 -25.68 -1.48
CA MET A 141 20.55 -24.74 -1.44
C MET A 141 20.51 -23.67 -2.50
N ASN A 142 19.87 -23.89 -3.66
CA ASN A 142 19.70 -22.88 -4.69
C ASN A 142 18.82 -21.72 -4.19
N LEU A 143 17.75 -22.02 -3.47
CA LEU A 143 16.91 -20.99 -2.82
C LEU A 143 17.68 -20.21 -1.75
N VAL A 144 18.51 -20.91 -0.95
CA VAL A 144 19.37 -20.27 0.06
C VAL A 144 20.38 -19.33 -0.62
N GLU A 145 21.05 -19.79 -1.67
CA GLU A 145 22.04 -19.00 -2.43
C GLU A 145 21.41 -17.78 -3.10
N ALA A 146 20.22 -17.92 -3.68
CA ALA A 146 19.47 -16.79 -4.24
C ALA A 146 19.10 -15.74 -3.18
N GLN A 147 18.71 -16.19 -1.97
CA GLN A 147 18.44 -15.28 -0.86
C GLN A 147 19.71 -14.59 -0.36
N LEU A 148 20.83 -15.33 -0.23
CA LEU A 148 22.14 -14.79 0.13
C LEU A 148 22.60 -13.73 -0.90
N ALA A 149 22.56 -14.06 -2.18
CA ALA A 149 22.90 -13.13 -3.26
C ALA A 149 22.10 -11.82 -3.12
N ARG A 150 20.80 -11.94 -2.97
CA ARG A 150 19.91 -10.78 -2.82
C ARG A 150 20.26 -9.95 -1.60
N GLN A 151 20.42 -10.58 -0.43
CA GLN A 151 20.74 -9.89 0.83
C GLN A 151 22.09 -9.17 0.73
N VAL A 152 23.11 -9.82 0.17
CA VAL A 152 24.44 -9.23 -0.03
C VAL A 152 24.37 -8.07 -1.02
N LEU A 153 23.65 -8.21 -2.14
CA LEU A 153 23.45 -7.13 -3.11
C LEU A 153 22.78 -5.91 -2.48
N ASP A 154 21.70 -6.11 -1.73
CA ASP A 154 20.97 -5.01 -1.09
C ASP A 154 21.86 -4.28 -0.06
N ILE A 155 22.73 -5.02 0.67
CA ILE A 155 23.75 -4.44 1.56
C ILE A 155 24.81 -3.66 0.77
N ILE A 156 25.35 -4.23 -0.31
CA ILE A 156 26.36 -3.57 -1.15
C ILE A 156 25.81 -2.24 -1.68
N VAL A 157 24.65 -2.24 -2.33
CA VAL A 157 24.02 -1.05 -2.88
C VAL A 157 23.72 -0.03 -1.77
N GLY A 158 23.06 -0.47 -0.69
CA GLY A 158 22.68 0.41 0.43
C GLY A 158 23.90 1.06 1.10
N TYR A 159 24.90 0.28 1.49
CA TYR A 159 26.04 0.77 2.25
C TYR A 159 27.09 1.52 1.42
N ARG A 160 27.17 1.24 0.11
CA ARG A 160 28.15 1.90 -0.76
C ARG A 160 27.62 3.16 -1.40
N ILE A 161 26.32 3.24 -1.69
CA ILE A 161 25.72 4.36 -2.41
C ILE A 161 25.06 5.37 -1.46
N SER A 162 24.33 4.94 -0.44
CA SER A 162 23.63 5.86 0.47
C SER A 162 24.52 6.89 1.15
N PRO A 163 25.81 6.60 1.52
CA PRO A 163 26.71 7.63 2.07
C PRO A 163 26.95 8.80 1.13
N PHE A 164 26.88 8.62 -0.19
CA PHE A 164 26.99 9.71 -1.14
C PHE A 164 25.76 10.63 -1.08
N LEU A 165 24.54 10.08 -0.92
CA LEU A 165 23.33 10.86 -0.66
C LEU A 165 23.45 11.68 0.62
N TRP A 166 24.03 11.10 1.69
CA TRP A 166 24.23 11.82 2.95
C TRP A 166 25.22 12.97 2.80
N LYS A 167 26.25 12.79 2.02
CA LYS A 167 27.22 13.84 1.71
C LYS A 167 26.62 14.91 0.80
N TYR A 168 25.80 14.53 -0.16
CA TYR A 168 25.17 15.44 -1.13
C TYR A 168 24.02 16.25 -0.51
N LEU A 169 23.17 15.63 0.30
CA LEU A 169 22.03 16.29 0.95
C LEU A 169 22.28 16.44 2.47
N TYR A 170 21.89 15.43 3.25
CA TYR A 170 22.07 15.42 4.70
C TYR A 170 22.09 13.98 5.27
N ASN A 171 22.62 13.85 6.50
CA ASN A 171 22.59 12.59 7.25
C ASN A 171 21.66 12.71 8.47
N ASP A 172 20.71 11.79 8.59
CA ASP A 172 19.85 11.65 9.76
C ASP A 172 19.91 10.22 10.31
N LYS A 173 20.37 10.08 11.57
CA LYS A 173 20.45 8.77 12.24
C LYS A 173 19.09 8.12 12.45
N THR A 174 18.00 8.89 12.48
CA THR A 174 16.64 8.39 12.76
C THR A 174 15.86 8.04 11.48
N ASN A 175 16.13 8.74 10.38
CA ASN A 175 15.51 8.51 9.08
C ASN A 175 16.50 8.83 7.95
N SER A 176 17.52 7.97 7.80
CA SER A 176 18.58 8.17 6.82
C SER A 176 18.05 8.05 5.39
N LEU A 177 18.52 8.94 4.52
CA LEU A 177 18.33 8.77 3.09
C LEU A 177 18.97 7.46 2.63
N SER A 178 18.31 6.76 1.71
CA SER A 178 18.80 5.49 1.21
C SER A 178 18.61 5.34 -0.30
N ALA A 179 19.61 4.75 -0.94
CA ALA A 179 19.50 4.19 -2.27
C ALA A 179 19.14 2.71 -2.15
N GLY A 180 18.36 2.20 -3.09
CA GLY A 180 18.01 0.79 -3.12
C GLY A 180 17.73 0.31 -4.52
N ARG A 181 18.11 -0.92 -4.80
CA ARG A 181 18.08 -1.55 -6.11
C ARG A 181 16.68 -1.49 -6.78
N CYS A 182 15.63 -1.76 -6.05
CA CYS A 182 14.26 -1.69 -6.58
C CYS A 182 13.54 -0.37 -6.23
N GLN A 183 13.88 0.25 -5.09
CA GLN A 183 13.19 1.48 -4.67
C GLN A 183 13.54 2.69 -5.53
N THR A 184 14.80 2.81 -5.99
CA THR A 184 15.23 3.95 -6.81
C THR A 184 14.58 3.92 -8.21
N PRO A 185 14.55 2.80 -8.96
CA PRO A 185 13.75 2.70 -10.18
C PRO A 185 12.25 2.92 -9.97
N ALA A 186 11.69 2.46 -8.85
CA ALA A 186 10.27 2.72 -8.55
C ALA A 186 10.00 4.22 -8.32
N LEU A 187 10.93 4.94 -7.69
CA LEU A 187 10.85 6.39 -7.56
C LEU A 187 10.97 7.10 -8.91
N ASN A 188 11.83 6.58 -9.81
CA ASN A 188 12.00 7.11 -11.16
C ASN A 188 10.72 6.98 -12.00
N LEU A 189 9.97 5.88 -11.87
CA LEU A 189 8.68 5.73 -12.53
C LEU A 189 7.69 6.83 -12.15
N ILE A 190 7.64 7.18 -10.86
CA ILE A 190 6.76 8.25 -10.37
C ILE A 190 7.21 9.59 -10.94
N TYR A 191 8.49 9.87 -10.89
CA TYR A 191 9.09 11.11 -11.41
C TYR A 191 8.85 11.31 -12.90
N GLU A 192 9.15 10.29 -13.73
CA GLU A 192 8.91 10.34 -15.17
C GLU A 192 7.44 10.53 -15.52
N ASN A 193 6.54 9.90 -14.74
CA ASN A 193 5.11 10.03 -14.96
C ASN A 193 4.61 11.44 -14.65
N GLU A 194 5.09 12.05 -13.56
CA GLU A 194 4.72 13.44 -13.23
C GLU A 194 5.24 14.45 -14.27
N ARG A 195 6.43 14.25 -14.81
CA ARG A 195 6.97 15.12 -15.87
C ARG A 195 6.16 15.05 -17.17
N LYS A 196 5.62 13.88 -17.52
CA LYS A 196 4.78 13.70 -18.72
C LYS A 196 3.37 14.28 -18.57
N GLN A 197 2.91 14.55 -17.35
CA GLN A 197 1.53 15.00 -17.13
C GLN A 197 1.21 16.38 -17.70
N SER A 198 2.18 17.29 -17.72
CA SER A 198 2.00 18.65 -18.25
C SER A 198 1.88 18.68 -19.79
N GLU A 199 2.30 17.62 -20.47
CA GLU A 199 2.43 17.57 -21.93
C GLU A 199 1.27 16.85 -22.62
N GLU A 200 0.43 16.07 -21.89
CA GLU A 200 -0.57 15.19 -22.50
C GLU A 200 -1.99 15.41 -21.96
N ILE A 201 -2.41 16.67 -21.88
CA ILE A 201 -3.79 17.01 -21.56
C ILE A 201 -4.59 17.04 -22.86
N GLU A 202 -5.65 16.24 -22.94
CA GLU A 202 -6.57 16.21 -24.09
C GLU A 202 -7.88 16.89 -23.73
N GLU A 203 -8.20 17.97 -24.46
CA GLU A 203 -9.45 18.72 -24.32
C GLU A 203 -10.41 18.34 -25.46
N LYS A 204 -11.59 17.87 -25.10
CA LYS A 204 -12.65 17.51 -26.06
C LYS A 204 -14.01 17.88 -25.54
N TYR A 205 -14.89 18.28 -26.44
CA TYR A 205 -16.31 18.46 -26.17
C TYR A 205 -17.04 17.16 -26.46
N LYS A 206 -17.60 16.54 -25.42
CA LYS A 206 -18.41 15.33 -25.53
C LYS A 206 -19.88 15.66 -25.54
N THR A 207 -20.59 15.04 -26.46
CA THR A 207 -22.03 15.27 -26.67
C THR A 207 -22.80 14.01 -26.29
N SER A 208 -23.81 14.17 -25.45
CA SER A 208 -24.83 13.15 -25.21
C SER A 208 -26.24 13.71 -25.49
N GLY A 209 -27.16 12.83 -25.83
CA GLY A 209 -28.55 13.19 -26.02
C GLY A 209 -29.48 12.22 -25.33
N THR A 210 -30.52 12.75 -24.67
CA THR A 210 -31.61 11.94 -24.14
C THR A 210 -32.75 11.95 -25.11
N PHE A 211 -33.14 10.76 -25.55
CA PHE A 211 -34.17 10.56 -26.55
C PHE A 211 -35.29 9.70 -25.98
N THR A 212 -36.45 9.78 -26.63
CA THR A 212 -37.67 9.04 -26.28
C THR A 212 -38.31 9.51 -24.96
N PRO A 213 -39.61 9.25 -24.75
CA PRO A 213 -40.28 9.53 -23.47
C PRO A 213 -39.66 8.86 -22.25
N LYS A 214 -38.86 7.78 -22.43
CA LYS A 214 -38.12 7.11 -21.32
C LYS A 214 -36.77 7.73 -21.01
N ASN A 215 -36.38 8.85 -21.63
CA ASN A 215 -35.10 9.53 -21.40
C ASN A 215 -33.88 8.63 -21.54
N ILE A 216 -33.87 7.76 -22.56
CA ILE A 216 -32.71 6.90 -22.81
C ILE A 216 -31.56 7.78 -23.29
N GLU A 217 -30.40 7.66 -22.63
CA GLU A 217 -29.21 8.42 -22.96
C GLU A 217 -28.39 7.72 -24.04
N PHE A 218 -27.91 8.50 -24.99
CA PHE A 218 -27.04 8.09 -26.07
C PHE A 218 -25.84 9.02 -26.15
N SER A 219 -24.68 8.47 -26.42
CA SER A 219 -23.43 9.22 -26.63
C SER A 219 -23.18 9.39 -28.13
N LEU A 220 -22.83 10.60 -28.56
CA LEU A 220 -22.44 10.88 -29.95
C LEU A 220 -21.07 10.19 -30.23
N ASN A 221 -20.96 9.62 -31.42
CA ASN A 221 -19.71 8.95 -31.86
C ASN A 221 -18.62 9.93 -32.35
N LYS A 222 -18.77 11.22 -32.06
CA LYS A 222 -17.85 12.30 -32.41
C LYS A 222 -17.60 13.20 -31.21
N ASP A 223 -16.32 13.36 -30.90
CA ASP A 223 -15.85 14.41 -30.00
C ASP A 223 -15.40 15.62 -30.79
N PHE A 224 -15.73 16.82 -30.31
CA PHE A 224 -15.34 18.07 -30.94
C PHE A 224 -14.14 18.69 -30.22
N THR A 225 -13.31 19.41 -30.95
CA THR A 225 -12.11 20.06 -30.42
C THR A 225 -12.26 21.57 -30.21
N ASN A 226 -13.29 22.17 -30.82
CA ASN A 226 -13.57 23.60 -30.71
C ASN A 226 -15.06 23.93 -30.53
N LYS A 227 -15.33 25.10 -29.98
CA LYS A 227 -16.67 25.54 -29.62
C LYS A 227 -17.58 25.80 -30.87
N LYS A 228 -17.00 26.28 -31.96
CA LYS A 228 -17.73 26.58 -33.20
C LYS A 228 -18.34 25.31 -33.79
N ASP A 229 -17.58 24.24 -33.86
CA ASP A 229 -18.09 22.95 -34.36
C ASP A 229 -19.22 22.38 -33.49
N VAL A 230 -19.16 22.61 -32.17
CA VAL A 230 -20.23 22.25 -31.22
C VAL A 230 -21.52 23.04 -31.54
N GLU A 231 -21.40 24.36 -31.65
CA GLU A 231 -22.54 25.24 -31.92
C GLU A 231 -23.16 24.92 -33.28
N ASP A 232 -22.36 24.76 -34.34
CA ASP A 232 -22.80 24.38 -35.67
C ASP A 232 -23.51 23.01 -35.69
N PHE A 233 -23.00 22.05 -34.92
CA PHE A 233 -23.65 20.75 -34.80
C PHE A 233 -24.98 20.82 -34.05
N LEU A 234 -25.04 21.52 -32.93
CA LEU A 234 -26.26 21.67 -32.13
C LEU A 234 -27.31 22.47 -32.91
N GLN A 235 -26.92 23.53 -33.60
CA GLN A 235 -27.82 24.31 -34.47
C GLN A 235 -28.41 23.43 -35.60
N SER A 236 -27.58 22.58 -36.22
CA SER A 236 -28.03 21.63 -37.24
C SER A 236 -28.95 20.54 -36.67
N SER A 237 -28.90 20.30 -35.37
CA SER A 237 -29.73 19.28 -34.69
C SER A 237 -31.18 19.78 -34.42
N ILE A 238 -31.45 21.10 -34.45
CA ILE A 238 -32.76 21.68 -34.12
C ILE A 238 -33.86 21.13 -35.04
N SER A 239 -33.61 21.09 -36.34
CA SER A 239 -34.60 20.65 -37.34
C SER A 239 -34.28 19.25 -37.92
N PHE A 240 -33.32 18.52 -37.32
CA PHE A 240 -32.90 17.23 -37.86
C PHE A 240 -33.88 16.12 -37.48
N ASN A 241 -34.25 15.30 -38.46
CA ASN A 241 -35.07 14.12 -38.23
C ASN A 241 -34.20 12.95 -37.70
N HIS A 242 -34.26 12.74 -36.41
CA HIS A 242 -33.54 11.65 -35.76
C HIS A 242 -34.26 10.31 -35.97
N VAL A 243 -33.54 9.32 -36.48
CA VAL A 243 -34.12 8.00 -36.76
C VAL A 243 -33.42 6.98 -35.87
N LEU A 244 -34.21 6.31 -35.01
CA LEU A 244 -33.76 5.23 -34.14
C LEU A 244 -33.70 3.91 -34.92
N SER A 245 -32.62 3.19 -34.75
CA SER A 245 -32.46 1.81 -35.18
C SER A 245 -31.95 0.93 -34.03
N VAL A 246 -32.42 -0.29 -34.00
CA VAL A 246 -31.96 -1.34 -33.07
C VAL A 246 -31.37 -2.42 -33.93
N ASP A 247 -30.07 -2.66 -33.73
CA ASP A 247 -29.32 -3.67 -34.49
C ASP A 247 -29.69 -5.08 -33.98
N GLU A 248 -29.49 -6.08 -34.81
CA GLU A 248 -29.55 -7.48 -34.39
C GLU A 248 -28.59 -7.72 -33.25
N PRO A 249 -28.99 -8.51 -32.22
CA PRO A 249 -28.17 -8.70 -31.04
C PRO A 249 -26.91 -9.51 -31.37
N LYS A 250 -25.81 -9.11 -30.76
CA LYS A 250 -24.55 -9.87 -30.78
C LYS A 250 -24.38 -10.59 -29.44
N ASN A 251 -23.93 -11.86 -29.52
CA ASN A 251 -23.54 -12.57 -28.31
C ASN A 251 -22.24 -11.95 -27.76
N SER A 252 -22.22 -11.73 -26.47
CA SER A 252 -21.05 -11.25 -25.73
C SER A 252 -20.87 -12.04 -24.45
N GLU A 253 -19.62 -12.20 -24.02
CA GLU A 253 -19.28 -12.88 -22.80
C GLU A 253 -18.47 -11.97 -21.90
N LYS A 254 -18.68 -12.10 -20.59
CA LYS A 254 -17.83 -11.50 -19.56
C LYS A 254 -17.09 -12.64 -18.85
N THR A 255 -15.78 -12.71 -19.10
CA THR A 255 -14.93 -13.76 -18.57
C THR A 255 -14.87 -13.75 -17.05
N SER A 256 -14.77 -14.93 -16.45
CA SER A 256 -14.54 -15.08 -15.01
C SER A 256 -13.19 -14.44 -14.61
N PRO A 257 -13.08 -13.91 -13.37
CA PRO A 257 -11.83 -13.33 -12.91
C PRO A 257 -10.72 -14.38 -12.81
N ILE A 258 -9.47 -13.92 -12.96
CA ILE A 258 -8.29 -14.79 -12.79
C ILE A 258 -8.07 -15.01 -11.29
N PRO A 259 -7.63 -16.23 -10.87
CA PRO A 259 -7.19 -16.47 -9.50
C PRO A 259 -6.17 -15.45 -9.02
N PHE A 260 -6.21 -15.06 -7.74
CA PHE A 260 -5.29 -14.08 -7.21
C PHE A 260 -3.86 -14.59 -7.13
N GLN A 261 -2.94 -13.84 -7.71
CA GLN A 261 -1.53 -13.79 -7.35
C GLN A 261 -1.27 -12.56 -6.47
N THR A 262 -0.10 -12.47 -5.84
CA THR A 262 0.22 -11.41 -4.87
C THR A 262 -0.05 -10.01 -5.40
N SER A 263 0.50 -9.66 -6.56
CA SER A 263 0.35 -8.33 -7.16
C SER A 263 -1.12 -7.98 -7.41
N LYS A 264 -1.90 -8.92 -7.95
CA LYS A 264 -3.31 -8.70 -8.25
C LYS A 264 -4.16 -8.56 -7.00
N LEU A 265 -3.85 -9.33 -5.94
CA LEU A 265 -4.52 -9.18 -4.64
C LEU A 265 -4.23 -7.81 -4.03
N LEU A 266 -2.96 -7.35 -4.04
CA LEU A 266 -2.57 -6.04 -3.53
C LEU A 266 -3.30 -4.91 -4.27
N GLN A 267 -3.36 -4.98 -5.61
CA GLN A 267 -4.08 -4.04 -6.45
C GLN A 267 -5.58 -4.01 -6.11
N THR A 268 -6.20 -5.18 -6.02
CA THR A 268 -7.64 -5.28 -5.78
C THR A 268 -8.01 -4.82 -4.37
N ALA A 269 -7.23 -5.20 -3.35
CA ALA A 269 -7.44 -4.76 -1.98
C ALA A 269 -7.27 -3.24 -1.82
N ASN A 270 -6.30 -2.64 -2.51
CA ASN A 270 -6.11 -1.19 -2.50
C ASN A 270 -7.29 -0.45 -3.18
N ASN A 271 -7.78 -0.95 -4.31
CA ASN A 271 -8.87 -0.32 -5.06
C ASN A 271 -10.24 -0.50 -4.39
N VAL A 272 -10.51 -1.66 -3.79
CA VAL A 272 -11.86 -2.02 -3.27
C VAL A 272 -11.97 -1.76 -1.77
N LEU A 273 -10.92 -2.08 -0.99
CA LEU A 273 -10.92 -1.97 0.46
C LEU A 273 -10.12 -0.77 0.96
N HIS A 274 -9.41 -0.06 0.07
CA HIS A 274 -8.52 1.05 0.39
C HIS A 274 -7.39 0.68 1.37
N TYR A 275 -6.98 -0.60 1.38
CA TYR A 275 -5.86 -1.06 2.20
C TYR A 275 -4.54 -0.79 1.47
N SER A 276 -3.53 -0.34 2.24
CA SER A 276 -2.19 -0.24 1.68
C SER A 276 -1.61 -1.63 1.37
N PRO A 277 -0.63 -1.75 0.45
CA PRO A 277 0.02 -3.02 0.16
C PRO A 277 0.60 -3.69 1.40
N LYS A 278 1.25 -2.94 2.29
CA LYS A 278 1.78 -3.44 3.57
C LYS A 278 0.67 -3.98 4.46
N GLN A 279 -0.41 -3.20 4.66
CA GLN A 279 -1.55 -3.62 5.46
C GLN A 279 -2.19 -4.90 4.91
N THR A 280 -2.31 -5.00 3.58
CA THR A 280 -2.85 -6.19 2.92
C THR A 280 -1.98 -7.41 3.20
N MET A 281 -0.65 -7.30 3.06
CA MET A 281 0.27 -8.40 3.35
C MET A 281 0.25 -8.80 4.83
N ASP A 282 0.20 -7.85 5.75
CA ASP A 282 0.09 -8.12 7.20
C ASP A 282 -1.19 -8.88 7.56
N ILE A 283 -2.30 -8.57 6.89
CA ILE A 283 -3.58 -9.29 7.07
C ILE A 283 -3.52 -10.66 6.42
N CYS A 284 -2.97 -10.78 5.20
CA CYS A 284 -2.78 -12.06 4.53
C CYS A 284 -1.93 -13.03 5.35
N GLN A 285 -0.84 -12.53 5.95
CA GLN A 285 0.00 -13.33 6.84
C GLN A 285 -0.80 -13.90 8.03
N LYS A 286 -1.69 -13.10 8.62
CA LYS A 286 -2.58 -13.58 9.69
C LYS A 286 -3.61 -14.61 9.19
N LEU A 287 -4.20 -14.38 8.01
CA LEU A 287 -5.14 -15.32 7.42
C LEU A 287 -4.48 -16.67 7.09
N TYR A 288 -3.28 -16.65 6.50
CA TYR A 288 -2.49 -17.85 6.21
C TYR A 288 -2.12 -18.60 7.49
N GLN A 289 -1.53 -17.92 8.46
CA GLN A 289 -1.12 -18.52 9.73
C GLN A 289 -2.29 -19.15 10.50
N ASN A 290 -3.50 -18.60 10.31
CA ASN A 290 -4.73 -19.18 10.84
C ASN A 290 -5.35 -20.25 9.92
N GLY A 291 -4.71 -20.62 8.82
CA GLY A 291 -5.14 -21.64 7.89
C GLY A 291 -6.43 -21.31 7.14
N TYR A 292 -6.75 -20.02 6.97
CA TYR A 292 -7.92 -19.57 6.23
C TYR A 292 -7.67 -19.41 4.73
N ILE A 293 -6.43 -19.11 4.35
CA ILE A 293 -6.01 -18.96 2.95
C ILE A 293 -4.73 -19.74 2.68
N THR A 294 -4.42 -19.94 1.40
CA THR A 294 -3.12 -20.45 0.93
C THR A 294 -2.02 -19.39 1.13
N TYR A 295 -0.77 -19.79 0.96
CA TYR A 295 0.38 -18.89 1.07
C TYR A 295 0.25 -17.71 0.12
N MET A 296 0.48 -16.49 0.62
CA MET A 296 0.13 -15.26 -0.07
C MET A 296 1.24 -14.69 -0.94
N ARG A 297 2.47 -15.22 -0.89
CA ARG A 297 3.58 -14.79 -1.76
C ARG A 297 3.71 -15.75 -2.92
N THR A 298 2.98 -15.48 -4.00
CA THR A 298 2.94 -16.34 -5.18
C THR A 298 2.70 -15.53 -6.45
N GLU A 299 3.29 -15.96 -7.54
CA GLU A 299 3.02 -15.49 -8.90
C GLU A 299 2.06 -16.45 -9.64
N SER A 300 1.72 -17.56 -9.02
CA SER A 300 0.82 -18.54 -9.62
C SER A 300 -0.62 -18.04 -9.69
N THR A 301 -1.27 -18.29 -10.81
CA THR A 301 -2.71 -18.12 -11.03
C THR A 301 -3.41 -19.47 -11.20
N LYS A 302 -2.79 -20.55 -10.68
CA LYS A 302 -3.27 -21.92 -10.83
C LYS A 302 -3.64 -22.51 -9.48
N TYR A 303 -4.56 -23.45 -9.48
CA TYR A 303 -4.99 -24.20 -8.31
C TYR A 303 -4.58 -25.67 -8.40
N SER A 304 -4.36 -26.31 -7.25
CA SER A 304 -4.12 -27.75 -7.18
C SER A 304 -5.32 -28.57 -7.65
N GLN A 305 -5.05 -29.78 -8.13
CA GLN A 305 -6.09 -30.70 -8.57
C GLN A 305 -7.11 -30.98 -7.45
N ALA A 306 -6.63 -31.24 -6.23
CA ALA A 306 -7.48 -31.51 -5.08
C ALA A 306 -8.43 -30.35 -4.74
N PHE A 307 -7.97 -29.09 -4.94
CA PHE A 307 -8.84 -27.94 -4.75
C PHE A 307 -9.86 -27.80 -5.89
N ILE A 308 -9.45 -28.04 -7.13
CA ILE A 308 -10.34 -28.01 -8.31
C ILE A 308 -11.51 -28.96 -8.11
N GLU A 309 -11.27 -30.17 -7.63
CA GLU A 309 -12.31 -31.18 -7.35
C GLU A 309 -13.28 -30.67 -6.28
N LYS A 310 -12.79 -30.14 -5.18
CA LYS A 310 -13.63 -29.55 -4.12
C LYS A 310 -14.44 -28.34 -4.60
N ALA A 311 -13.84 -27.50 -5.46
CA ALA A 311 -14.53 -26.34 -6.03
C ALA A 311 -15.64 -26.77 -6.98
N THR A 312 -15.38 -27.80 -7.80
CA THR A 312 -16.37 -28.39 -8.69
C THR A 312 -17.59 -28.91 -7.90
N GLU A 313 -17.34 -29.75 -6.89
CA GLU A 313 -18.40 -30.27 -6.02
C GLU A 313 -19.18 -29.13 -5.32
N TYR A 314 -18.49 -28.14 -4.79
CA TYR A 314 -19.15 -27.02 -4.12
C TYR A 314 -20.04 -26.21 -5.07
N ILE A 315 -19.56 -25.93 -6.30
CA ILE A 315 -20.32 -25.15 -7.29
C ILE A 315 -21.53 -25.96 -7.77
N GLN A 316 -21.35 -27.24 -8.06
CA GLN A 316 -22.41 -28.13 -8.49
C GLN A 316 -23.53 -28.23 -7.44
N ASN A 317 -23.18 -28.43 -6.17
CA ASN A 317 -24.15 -28.56 -5.07
C ASN A 317 -24.87 -27.25 -4.74
N LYS A 318 -24.22 -26.08 -4.92
CA LYS A 318 -24.80 -24.81 -4.51
C LYS A 318 -25.50 -24.04 -5.62
N PHE A 319 -25.08 -24.22 -6.87
CA PHE A 319 -25.55 -23.41 -8.00
C PHE A 319 -26.10 -24.26 -9.17
N ASP A 320 -25.47 -25.30 -9.57
CA ASP A 320 -25.74 -26.22 -10.68
C ASP A 320 -24.44 -26.46 -11.49
N GLU A 321 -24.36 -27.58 -12.19
CA GLU A 321 -23.25 -28.00 -13.04
C GLU A 321 -22.90 -26.92 -14.12
N LYS A 322 -23.90 -26.29 -14.73
CA LYS A 322 -23.71 -25.24 -15.74
C LYS A 322 -22.90 -24.03 -15.26
N TYR A 323 -22.76 -23.80 -13.93
CA TYR A 323 -21.96 -22.74 -13.36
C TYR A 323 -20.48 -23.10 -13.23
N ILE A 324 -20.09 -24.35 -13.50
CA ILE A 324 -18.68 -24.75 -13.47
C ILE A 324 -17.95 -24.14 -14.68
N GLY A 325 -16.86 -23.45 -14.40
CA GLY A 325 -16.02 -22.80 -15.43
C GLY A 325 -15.07 -23.76 -16.12
N ASN A 326 -14.25 -23.21 -17.02
CA ASN A 326 -13.17 -23.98 -17.66
C ASN A 326 -11.99 -24.16 -16.70
N LEU A 327 -12.12 -25.10 -15.77
CA LEU A 327 -11.17 -25.36 -14.70
C LEU A 327 -9.80 -25.84 -15.20
N GLN A 328 -9.71 -26.38 -16.42
CA GLN A 328 -8.43 -26.80 -17.03
C GLN A 328 -7.49 -25.61 -17.23
N LYS A 329 -8.04 -24.42 -17.51
CA LYS A 329 -7.22 -23.20 -17.68
C LYS A 329 -6.55 -22.73 -16.39
N ILE A 330 -7.11 -23.05 -15.21
CA ILE A 330 -6.62 -22.63 -13.90
C ILE A 330 -6.05 -23.81 -13.08
N LYS A 331 -5.99 -25.00 -13.66
CA LYS A 331 -5.38 -26.18 -13.04
C LYS A 331 -3.85 -26.09 -13.15
N ASN A 332 -3.15 -26.40 -12.06
CA ASN A 332 -1.71 -26.57 -12.08
C ASN A 332 -1.37 -27.92 -12.73
N THR A 333 -0.72 -27.87 -13.88
CA THR A 333 -0.25 -29.06 -14.61
C THR A 333 1.26 -29.23 -14.49
N ASN A 334 1.96 -28.27 -13.90
CA ASN A 334 3.41 -28.29 -13.77
C ASN A 334 3.79 -28.87 -12.39
N SER A 335 4.32 -30.08 -12.37
CA SER A 335 4.80 -30.74 -11.14
C SER A 335 6.02 -30.03 -10.53
N ASN A 336 6.75 -29.24 -11.32
CA ASN A 336 7.97 -28.54 -10.87
C ASN A 336 7.67 -27.16 -10.23
N ASN A 337 6.44 -26.65 -10.34
CA ASN A 337 6.02 -25.43 -9.66
C ASN A 337 4.91 -25.74 -8.65
N PRO A 338 5.24 -25.98 -7.38
CA PRO A 338 4.31 -26.34 -6.35
C PRO A 338 3.39 -25.18 -5.91
N HIS A 339 3.72 -23.94 -6.28
CA HIS A 339 2.96 -22.77 -5.81
C HIS A 339 1.56 -22.70 -6.39
N GLU A 340 0.59 -22.48 -5.52
CA GLU A 340 -0.81 -22.22 -5.88
C GLU A 340 -1.12 -20.72 -5.88
N ALA A 341 -2.22 -20.36 -6.56
CA ALA A 341 -2.84 -19.06 -6.42
C ALA A 341 -3.36 -18.84 -4.99
N ILE A 342 -3.54 -17.58 -4.61
CA ILE A 342 -4.11 -17.21 -3.33
C ILE A 342 -5.60 -17.53 -3.32
N ARG A 343 -6.02 -18.42 -2.44
CA ARG A 343 -7.40 -18.87 -2.30
C ARG A 343 -7.76 -19.14 -0.84
N VAL A 344 -9.04 -19.22 -0.57
CA VAL A 344 -9.51 -19.76 0.72
C VAL A 344 -9.30 -21.28 0.79
N THR A 345 -9.05 -21.79 1.98
CA THR A 345 -8.87 -23.23 2.22
C THR A 345 -10.20 -23.99 2.29
N ASN A 346 -11.29 -23.27 2.60
CA ASN A 346 -12.65 -23.83 2.70
C ASN A 346 -13.69 -22.90 2.05
N LEU A 347 -14.25 -23.32 0.92
CA LEU A 347 -15.29 -22.58 0.20
C LEU A 347 -16.62 -22.48 0.98
N GLY A 348 -16.89 -23.41 1.88
CA GLY A 348 -18.10 -23.39 2.72
C GLY A 348 -18.14 -22.24 3.72
N VAL A 349 -16.98 -21.60 4.01
CA VAL A 349 -16.86 -20.48 4.93
C VAL A 349 -16.77 -19.19 4.12
N SER A 350 -17.89 -18.51 3.92
CA SER A 350 -17.94 -17.25 3.14
C SER A 350 -17.50 -16.01 3.95
N SER A 351 -17.50 -16.10 5.29
CA SER A 351 -17.09 -15.03 6.20
C SER A 351 -16.58 -15.61 7.51
N LEU A 352 -15.68 -14.88 8.16
CA LEU A 352 -15.12 -15.27 9.45
C LEU A 352 -15.92 -14.62 10.59
N SER A 353 -16.24 -15.38 11.62
CA SER A 353 -16.80 -14.90 12.88
C SER A 353 -15.69 -14.26 13.75
N ASN A 354 -15.14 -13.14 13.32
CA ASN A 354 -14.05 -12.47 14.03
C ASN A 354 -14.40 -10.99 14.22
N ASP A 355 -14.10 -10.43 15.38
CA ASP A 355 -14.30 -9.01 15.68
C ASP A 355 -13.42 -8.07 14.81
N ASN A 356 -12.42 -8.61 14.14
CA ASN A 356 -11.56 -7.84 13.23
C ASN A 356 -12.22 -7.65 11.86
N LYS A 357 -12.92 -6.53 11.69
CA LYS A 357 -13.62 -6.16 10.45
C LYS A 357 -12.70 -6.14 9.22
N GLN A 358 -11.45 -5.68 9.38
CA GLN A 358 -10.51 -5.59 8.26
C GLN A 358 -10.06 -6.97 7.77
N LEU A 359 -9.79 -7.89 8.70
CA LEU A 359 -9.42 -9.27 8.39
C LEU A 359 -10.56 -9.98 7.66
N ASN A 360 -11.80 -9.82 8.14
CA ASN A 360 -12.97 -10.41 7.50
C ASN A 360 -13.26 -9.81 6.12
N ALA A 361 -13.05 -8.50 5.92
CA ALA A 361 -13.25 -7.86 4.62
C ALA A 361 -12.26 -8.41 3.57
N LEU A 362 -10.98 -8.56 3.92
CA LEU A 362 -9.98 -9.13 3.01
C LEU A 362 -10.26 -10.62 2.74
N TYR A 363 -10.66 -11.38 3.77
CA TYR A 363 -11.05 -12.77 3.60
C TYR A 363 -12.22 -12.93 2.62
N LYS A 364 -13.27 -12.12 2.77
CA LYS A 364 -14.42 -12.11 1.85
C LYS A 364 -14.02 -11.79 0.41
N LEU A 365 -13.09 -10.84 0.23
CA LEU A 365 -12.57 -10.50 -1.09
C LEU A 365 -11.85 -11.68 -1.74
N ILE A 366 -11.01 -12.39 -0.98
CA ILE A 366 -10.31 -13.60 -1.44
C ILE A 366 -11.31 -14.73 -1.70
N TRP A 367 -12.24 -14.98 -0.79
CA TRP A 367 -13.28 -16.00 -0.96
C TRP A 367 -14.09 -15.78 -2.24
N LYS A 368 -14.52 -14.53 -2.46
CA LYS A 368 -15.27 -14.15 -3.65
C LYS A 368 -14.49 -14.42 -4.94
N ASN A 369 -13.24 -13.94 -5.02
CA ASN A 369 -12.40 -14.21 -6.19
C ASN A 369 -12.14 -15.70 -6.39
N THR A 370 -11.88 -16.44 -5.31
CA THR A 370 -11.66 -17.88 -5.37
C THR A 370 -12.85 -18.59 -6.02
N LEU A 371 -14.06 -18.28 -5.57
CA LEU A 371 -15.26 -18.90 -6.10
C LEU A 371 -15.54 -18.45 -7.54
N GLN A 372 -15.51 -17.16 -7.80
CA GLN A 372 -15.78 -16.58 -9.12
C GLN A 372 -14.80 -17.07 -10.19
N SER A 373 -13.52 -17.24 -9.85
CA SER A 373 -12.50 -17.74 -10.80
C SER A 373 -12.72 -19.19 -11.23
N CYS A 374 -13.45 -19.98 -10.42
CA CYS A 374 -13.82 -21.35 -10.75
C CYS A 374 -15.14 -21.45 -11.53
N MET A 375 -15.87 -20.34 -11.69
CA MET A 375 -17.19 -20.34 -12.30
C MET A 375 -17.16 -20.03 -13.80
N ALA A 376 -18.23 -20.40 -14.49
CA ALA A 376 -18.42 -20.16 -15.91
C ALA A 376 -18.55 -18.67 -16.24
N ASN A 377 -18.20 -18.29 -17.47
CA ASN A 377 -18.38 -16.95 -17.99
C ASN A 377 -19.87 -16.53 -17.93
N ALA A 378 -20.09 -15.24 -17.75
CA ALA A 378 -21.44 -14.67 -17.91
C ALA A 378 -21.68 -14.37 -19.39
N SER A 379 -22.88 -14.73 -19.91
CA SER A 379 -23.22 -14.54 -21.30
C SER A 379 -24.42 -13.59 -21.47
N TYR A 380 -24.36 -12.78 -22.51
CA TYR A 380 -25.33 -11.72 -22.81
C TYR A 380 -25.65 -11.70 -24.29
N LYS A 381 -26.85 -11.20 -24.63
CA LYS A 381 -27.15 -10.60 -25.92
C LYS A 381 -27.02 -9.09 -25.81
N THR A 382 -26.14 -8.47 -26.58
CA THR A 382 -25.97 -7.03 -26.59
C THR A 382 -26.65 -6.46 -27.83
N TYR A 383 -27.69 -5.66 -27.62
CA TYR A 383 -28.38 -4.90 -28.64
C TYR A 383 -27.76 -3.53 -28.75
N LYS A 384 -27.18 -3.21 -29.91
CA LYS A 384 -26.69 -1.87 -30.17
C LYS A 384 -27.86 -1.00 -30.66
N LEU A 385 -28.00 0.15 -30.03
CA LEU A 385 -28.96 1.19 -30.38
C LEU A 385 -28.24 2.29 -31.10
N SER A 386 -28.80 2.79 -32.20
CA SER A 386 -28.21 3.86 -32.95
C SER A 386 -29.31 4.90 -33.32
N ILE A 387 -28.97 6.19 -33.19
CA ILE A 387 -29.84 7.28 -33.62
C ILE A 387 -29.05 8.16 -34.58
N THR A 388 -29.64 8.45 -35.73
CA THR A 388 -29.00 9.32 -36.74
C THR A 388 -28.81 10.72 -36.19
N ALA A 389 -27.75 11.40 -36.57
CA ALA A 389 -27.42 12.76 -36.20
C ALA A 389 -26.99 13.60 -37.44
N PRO A 390 -27.00 14.92 -37.37
CA PRO A 390 -26.47 15.78 -38.44
C PRO A 390 -25.03 15.41 -38.84
N LYS A 391 -24.62 15.82 -40.01
CA LYS A 391 -23.28 15.61 -40.57
C LYS A 391 -22.87 14.12 -40.61
N LYS A 392 -23.81 13.18 -40.72
CA LYS A 392 -23.65 11.73 -40.76
C LYS A 392 -23.08 11.15 -39.47
N TYR A 393 -23.15 11.86 -38.34
CA TYR A 393 -22.78 11.30 -37.05
C TYR A 393 -23.91 10.40 -36.51
N ILE A 394 -23.60 9.64 -35.46
CA ILE A 394 -24.52 8.67 -34.89
C ILE A 394 -24.43 8.75 -33.35
N TYR A 395 -25.58 8.87 -32.72
CA TYR A 395 -25.70 8.61 -31.30
C TYR A 395 -25.77 7.09 -31.05
N THR A 396 -25.05 6.60 -30.08
CA THR A 396 -25.02 5.17 -29.77
C THR A 396 -25.32 4.90 -28.30
N SER A 397 -26.03 3.81 -28.06
CA SER A 397 -26.26 3.24 -26.73
C SER A 397 -26.31 1.72 -26.85
N SER A 398 -26.41 0.98 -25.75
CA SER A 398 -26.54 -0.47 -25.79
C SER A 398 -27.41 -1.01 -24.66
N ILE A 399 -28.14 -2.10 -24.94
CA ILE A 399 -28.86 -2.85 -23.94
C ILE A 399 -28.24 -4.24 -23.84
N GLU A 400 -27.80 -4.61 -22.65
CA GLU A 400 -27.33 -5.96 -22.34
C GLU A 400 -28.51 -6.79 -21.81
N TYR A 401 -28.88 -7.83 -22.55
CA TYR A 401 -29.84 -8.83 -22.13
C TYR A 401 -29.08 -10.04 -21.57
N PRO A 402 -29.15 -10.32 -20.26
CA PRO A 402 -28.41 -11.43 -19.68
C PRO A 402 -29.05 -12.75 -20.08
N LEU A 403 -28.24 -13.65 -20.68
CA LEU A 403 -28.62 -15.02 -20.98
C LEU A 403 -28.30 -15.95 -19.82
N PHE A 404 -27.12 -15.74 -19.26
CA PHE A 404 -26.60 -16.54 -18.16
C PHE A 404 -25.69 -15.70 -17.29
N LEU A 405 -25.89 -15.72 -15.97
CA LEU A 405 -25.12 -14.87 -15.04
C LEU A 405 -23.70 -15.37 -14.80
N GLY A 406 -23.44 -16.69 -14.94
CA GLY A 406 -22.14 -17.26 -14.67
C GLY A 406 -21.59 -16.83 -13.31
N TRP A 407 -20.33 -16.47 -13.25
CA TRP A 407 -19.65 -16.02 -12.04
C TRP A 407 -20.27 -14.78 -11.37
N LYS A 408 -21.03 -13.98 -12.11
CA LYS A 408 -21.68 -12.78 -11.56
C LYS A 408 -22.83 -13.06 -10.60
N ILE A 409 -23.34 -14.29 -10.57
CA ILE A 409 -24.39 -14.69 -9.63
C ILE A 409 -23.98 -14.47 -8.16
N ILE A 410 -22.68 -14.48 -7.87
CA ILE A 410 -22.15 -14.27 -6.52
C ILE A 410 -22.45 -12.86 -5.99
N ASP A 411 -22.53 -11.87 -6.87
CA ASP A 411 -22.78 -10.46 -6.52
C ASP A 411 -24.21 -10.02 -6.80
N GLN A 412 -25.00 -10.91 -7.41
CA GLN A 412 -26.31 -10.54 -7.89
C GLN A 412 -27.35 -10.71 -6.78
N ASN A 413 -28.02 -9.61 -6.45
CA ASN A 413 -29.11 -9.61 -5.47
C ASN A 413 -30.48 -9.82 -6.12
N GLU A 414 -30.53 -9.77 -7.46
CA GLU A 414 -31.78 -9.82 -8.23
C GLU A 414 -31.84 -11.10 -9.09
N PRO A 415 -32.95 -11.81 -9.15
CA PRO A 415 -33.10 -12.98 -10.01
C PRO A 415 -32.84 -12.65 -11.48
N LEU A 416 -32.29 -13.61 -12.23
CA LEU A 416 -32.00 -13.47 -13.66
C LEU A 416 -33.27 -13.05 -14.45
N GLU A 417 -34.40 -13.63 -14.12
CA GLU A 417 -35.71 -13.35 -14.76
C GLU A 417 -36.10 -11.88 -14.65
N ASN A 418 -35.87 -11.24 -13.49
CA ASN A 418 -36.17 -9.82 -13.32
C ASN A 418 -35.28 -8.94 -14.20
N LEU A 419 -33.99 -9.28 -14.33
CA LEU A 419 -33.06 -8.57 -15.21
C LEU A 419 -33.47 -8.73 -16.68
N GLN A 420 -33.88 -9.94 -17.08
CA GLN A 420 -34.39 -10.24 -18.41
C GLN A 420 -35.68 -9.49 -18.70
N ASN A 421 -36.62 -9.45 -17.75
CA ASN A 421 -37.87 -8.72 -17.89
C ASN A 421 -37.64 -7.21 -18.03
N LYS A 422 -36.71 -6.63 -17.28
CA LYS A 422 -36.31 -5.21 -17.45
C LYS A 422 -35.75 -4.94 -18.84
N ALA A 423 -34.84 -5.76 -19.32
CA ALA A 423 -34.23 -5.63 -20.64
C ALA A 423 -35.28 -5.82 -21.75
N ASN A 424 -36.12 -6.87 -21.66
CA ASN A 424 -37.21 -7.13 -22.61
C ASN A 424 -38.21 -5.99 -22.64
N GLY A 425 -38.64 -5.46 -21.51
CA GLY A 425 -39.56 -4.33 -21.43
C GLY A 425 -39.02 -3.08 -22.13
N LEU A 426 -37.73 -2.82 -22.05
CA LEU A 426 -37.07 -1.73 -22.75
C LEU A 426 -36.95 -1.98 -24.25
N LEU A 427 -36.53 -3.21 -24.63
CA LEU A 427 -36.45 -3.60 -26.05
C LEU A 427 -37.79 -3.58 -26.74
N PHE A 428 -38.85 -4.13 -26.14
CA PHE A 428 -40.20 -4.12 -26.65
C PHE A 428 -40.70 -2.69 -26.86
N TYR A 429 -40.47 -1.80 -25.88
CA TYR A 429 -40.81 -0.39 -26.00
C TYR A 429 -40.10 0.25 -27.20
N LEU A 430 -38.78 0.01 -27.41
CA LEU A 430 -38.03 0.58 -28.50
C LEU A 430 -38.44 0.03 -29.87
N GLN A 431 -38.84 -1.24 -29.96
CA GLN A 431 -39.33 -1.87 -31.19
C GLN A 431 -40.71 -1.37 -31.61
N GLN A 432 -41.57 -1.05 -30.63
CA GLN A 432 -42.91 -0.49 -30.86
C GLN A 432 -42.88 1.04 -31.06
N SER A 433 -41.80 1.69 -30.66
CA SER A 433 -41.67 3.15 -30.81
C SER A 433 -41.55 3.55 -32.28
N ASN A 434 -42.05 4.73 -32.61
CA ASN A 434 -41.86 5.32 -33.93
C ASN A 434 -40.33 5.39 -34.19
N LYS A 435 -39.93 5.02 -35.41
CA LYS A 435 -38.51 5.11 -35.81
C LYS A 435 -38.01 6.56 -35.79
N GLN A 436 -38.85 7.53 -36.08
CA GLN A 436 -38.59 8.95 -35.85
C GLN A 436 -38.69 9.25 -34.36
N VAL A 437 -37.61 9.71 -33.75
CA VAL A 437 -37.55 10.08 -32.36
C VAL A 437 -37.15 11.54 -32.19
N THR A 438 -37.71 12.16 -31.17
CA THR A 438 -37.32 13.51 -30.76
C THR A 438 -36.40 13.45 -29.58
N TYR A 439 -35.46 14.37 -29.51
CA TYR A 439 -34.64 14.55 -28.31
C TYR A 439 -35.48 15.28 -27.24
N ASN A 440 -35.27 14.86 -25.98
CA ASN A 440 -35.72 15.64 -24.84
C ASN A 440 -34.66 16.69 -24.49
N LYS A 441 -33.39 16.31 -24.64
CA LYS A 441 -32.24 17.18 -24.35
C LYS A 441 -31.02 16.65 -25.08
N ILE A 442 -30.25 17.53 -25.71
CA ILE A 442 -28.88 17.24 -26.17
C ILE A 442 -27.95 18.16 -25.39
N GLU A 443 -26.94 17.57 -24.77
CA GLU A 443 -25.95 18.28 -23.97
C GLU A 443 -24.55 18.09 -24.51
N THR A 444 -23.77 19.16 -24.56
CA THR A 444 -22.34 19.09 -24.86
C THR A 444 -21.55 19.78 -23.75
N HIS A 445 -20.61 19.09 -23.21
CA HIS A 445 -19.72 19.59 -22.14
C HIS A 445 -18.27 19.37 -22.47
N LEU A 446 -17.39 20.25 -21.96
CA LEU A 446 -15.95 20.06 -22.01
C LEU A 446 -15.55 18.86 -21.14
N SER A 447 -14.77 17.99 -21.71
CA SER A 447 -14.11 16.87 -21.03
C SER A 447 -12.61 17.04 -21.17
N ILE A 448 -11.93 17.14 -20.06
CA ILE A 448 -10.46 17.22 -20.02
C ILE A 448 -9.95 15.93 -19.40
N THR A 449 -9.12 15.23 -20.16
CA THR A 449 -8.56 13.95 -19.70
C THR A 449 -7.04 14.06 -19.62
N ASN A 450 -6.50 13.76 -18.45
CA ASN A 450 -5.07 13.55 -18.30
C ASN A 450 -4.75 12.12 -18.74
N LYS A 451 -3.93 11.95 -19.78
CA LYS A 451 -3.54 10.63 -20.29
C LYS A 451 -2.61 9.88 -19.35
N ASN A 452 -1.84 10.61 -18.55
CA ASN A 452 -0.91 10.06 -17.56
C ASN A 452 -1.28 10.49 -16.15
N PRO A 453 -2.33 9.93 -15.51
CA PRO A 453 -2.67 10.25 -14.14
C PRO A 453 -1.54 9.80 -13.19
N HIS A 454 -1.42 10.48 -12.04
CA HIS A 454 -0.49 10.06 -11.00
C HIS A 454 -0.73 8.60 -10.59
N TYR A 455 0.34 7.90 -10.21
CA TYR A 455 0.21 6.55 -9.71
C TYR A 455 -0.57 6.52 -8.40
N THR A 456 -1.39 5.48 -8.24
CA THR A 456 -1.81 4.97 -6.93
C THR A 456 -0.84 3.89 -6.48
N GLU A 457 -0.90 3.45 -5.22
CA GLU A 457 -0.13 2.29 -4.76
C GLU A 457 -0.40 1.05 -5.63
N SER A 458 -1.65 0.87 -6.04
CA SER A 458 -2.12 -0.21 -6.92
C SER A 458 -1.51 -0.13 -8.33
N SER A 459 -1.60 1.02 -8.99
CA SER A 459 -1.09 1.17 -10.36
C SER A 459 0.43 1.18 -10.44
N LEU A 460 1.13 1.62 -9.37
CA LEU A 460 2.57 1.50 -9.28
C LEU A 460 3.00 0.02 -9.19
N ILE A 461 2.34 -0.79 -8.36
CA ILE A 461 2.62 -2.24 -8.27
C ILE A 461 2.39 -2.90 -9.64
N GLN A 462 1.29 -2.57 -10.33
CA GLN A 462 1.03 -3.11 -11.66
C GLN A 462 2.13 -2.73 -12.66
N LYS A 463 2.61 -1.48 -12.60
CA LYS A 463 3.70 -1.03 -13.48
C LYS A 463 5.00 -1.74 -13.18
N LEU A 464 5.36 -1.90 -11.90
CA LEU A 464 6.55 -2.62 -11.46
C LEU A 464 6.52 -4.08 -11.93
N GLU A 465 5.39 -4.77 -11.76
CA GLU A 465 5.19 -6.13 -12.25
C GLU A 465 5.39 -6.23 -13.76
N ASN A 466 4.76 -5.32 -14.53
CA ASN A 466 4.84 -5.32 -15.99
C ASN A 466 6.25 -5.12 -16.54
N ILE A 467 7.12 -4.43 -15.81
CA ILE A 467 8.52 -4.20 -16.22
C ILE A 467 9.50 -5.15 -15.53
N GLY A 468 9.01 -6.11 -14.73
CA GLY A 468 9.83 -7.14 -14.10
C GLY A 468 10.63 -6.67 -12.87
N ILE A 469 10.27 -5.55 -12.26
CA ILE A 469 10.93 -5.01 -11.06
C ILE A 469 10.16 -5.40 -9.79
N GLY A 470 10.86 -6.04 -8.86
CA GLY A 470 10.26 -6.58 -7.64
C GLY A 470 9.66 -7.97 -7.82
N ARG A 471 9.29 -8.59 -6.71
CA ARG A 471 8.71 -9.93 -6.64
C ARG A 471 7.63 -9.94 -5.55
N PRO A 472 6.83 -10.99 -5.40
CA PRO A 472 5.78 -11.09 -4.37
C PRO A 472 6.22 -10.69 -2.97
N SER A 473 7.46 -10.97 -2.61
CA SER A 473 8.05 -10.61 -1.32
C SER A 473 8.39 -9.12 -1.18
N THR A 474 8.52 -8.36 -2.28
CA THR A 474 9.05 -6.98 -2.26
C THR A 474 8.09 -5.90 -2.68
N TYR A 475 7.02 -6.18 -3.44
CA TYR A 475 6.10 -5.13 -3.91
C TYR A 475 5.62 -4.21 -2.78
N ALA A 476 5.16 -4.79 -1.68
CA ALA A 476 4.66 -4.03 -0.55
C ALA A 476 5.74 -3.20 0.15
N SER A 477 6.96 -3.74 0.27
CA SER A 477 8.09 -3.06 0.90
C SER A 477 8.64 -1.92 0.05
N ILE A 478 8.70 -2.06 -1.28
CA ILE A 478 9.12 -0.99 -2.20
C ILE A 478 8.23 0.25 -2.00
N VAL A 479 6.92 0.09 -2.13
CA VAL A 479 5.96 1.20 -1.97
C VAL A 479 6.04 1.80 -0.57
N HIS A 480 6.08 0.95 0.46
CA HIS A 480 6.17 1.41 1.85
C HIS A 480 7.45 2.21 2.12
N THR A 481 8.60 1.77 1.60
CA THR A 481 9.88 2.47 1.80
C THR A 481 9.88 3.86 1.17
N LEU A 482 9.31 4.03 -0.03
CA LEU A 482 9.19 5.35 -0.66
C LEU A 482 8.40 6.34 0.20
N LEU A 483 7.31 5.87 0.81
CA LEU A 483 6.47 6.67 1.72
C LEU A 483 7.17 6.94 3.06
N GLU A 484 7.81 5.92 3.64
CA GLU A 484 8.53 6.03 4.92
C GLU A 484 9.70 7.02 4.83
N ARG A 485 10.45 6.98 3.72
CA ARG A 485 11.56 7.91 3.44
C ARG A 485 11.09 9.30 3.06
N LYS A 486 9.80 9.50 2.89
CA LYS A 486 9.19 10.76 2.43
C LYS A 486 9.73 11.22 1.07
N TYR A 487 10.16 10.28 0.24
CA TYR A 487 10.46 10.56 -1.16
C TYR A 487 9.19 10.80 -1.95
N VAL A 488 8.11 10.20 -1.51
CA VAL A 488 6.76 10.29 -2.06
C VAL A 488 5.77 10.47 -0.91
N LEU A 489 4.72 11.27 -1.13
CA LEU A 489 3.58 11.36 -0.24
C LEU A 489 2.33 10.83 -0.93
N LYS A 490 1.42 10.27 -0.15
CA LYS A 490 0.08 9.91 -0.60
C LYS A 490 -0.86 11.06 -0.29
N GLN A 491 -1.33 11.75 -1.34
CA GLN A 491 -2.15 12.95 -1.20
C GLN A 491 -3.15 13.08 -2.33
N ASP A 492 -4.12 13.96 -2.15
CA ASP A 492 -5.04 14.36 -3.21
C ASP A 492 -4.35 15.45 -4.06
N VAL A 493 -4.51 15.34 -5.38
CA VAL A 493 -4.01 16.32 -6.33
C VAL A 493 -5.16 17.23 -6.68
N PRO A 494 -5.05 18.54 -6.42
CA PRO A 494 -6.10 19.48 -6.79
C PRO A 494 -6.23 19.56 -8.31
N GLY A 495 -7.47 19.62 -8.79
CA GLY A 495 -7.71 19.85 -10.21
C GLY A 495 -7.49 21.31 -10.58
N LYS A 496 -7.52 21.57 -11.90
CA LYS A 496 -7.53 22.95 -12.43
C LYS A 496 -8.97 23.42 -12.56
N GLU A 497 -9.29 24.58 -12.00
CA GLU A 497 -10.57 25.25 -12.20
C GLU A 497 -10.54 25.99 -13.55
N ILE A 498 -11.44 25.61 -14.44
CA ILE A 498 -11.54 26.16 -15.80
C ILE A 498 -12.95 26.67 -16.02
N GLU A 499 -13.07 27.91 -16.53
CA GLU A 499 -14.34 28.45 -16.98
C GLU A 499 -14.71 27.85 -18.34
N THR A 500 -15.81 27.14 -18.39
CA THR A 500 -16.27 26.42 -19.58
C THR A 500 -17.75 26.66 -19.84
N ASN A 501 -18.16 26.46 -21.09
CA ASN A 501 -19.58 26.48 -21.48
C ASN A 501 -20.11 25.05 -21.55
N THR A 502 -21.21 24.81 -20.86
CA THR A 502 -22.10 23.67 -21.15
C THR A 502 -23.18 24.13 -22.12
N TYR A 503 -23.28 23.47 -23.26
CA TYR A 503 -24.28 23.73 -24.28
C TYR A 503 -25.44 22.78 -24.10
N THR A 504 -26.65 23.30 -24.14
CA THR A 504 -27.88 22.51 -24.00
C THR A 504 -28.85 22.89 -25.12
N LEU A 505 -29.35 21.89 -25.83
CA LEU A 505 -30.42 22.00 -26.78
C LEU A 505 -31.60 21.20 -26.24
N ASP A 506 -32.72 21.89 -25.98
CA ASP A 506 -33.97 21.31 -25.50
C ASP A 506 -35.18 21.94 -26.19
N SER A 507 -36.37 21.74 -25.66
CA SER A 507 -37.63 22.31 -26.21
C SER A 507 -37.67 23.83 -26.22
N LYS A 508 -36.81 24.52 -25.44
CA LYS A 508 -36.70 25.98 -25.39
C LYS A 508 -35.68 26.52 -26.38
N GLY A 509 -34.95 25.65 -27.09
CA GLY A 509 -33.93 26.01 -28.06
C GLY A 509 -32.50 25.74 -27.56
N LEU A 510 -31.53 26.29 -28.30
CA LEU A 510 -30.13 26.19 -27.98
C LEU A 510 -29.72 27.30 -27.01
N HIS A 511 -29.18 26.92 -25.89
CA HIS A 511 -28.61 27.83 -24.89
C HIS A 511 -27.29 27.29 -24.31
N SER A 512 -26.47 28.22 -23.85
CA SER A 512 -25.19 27.88 -23.20
C SER A 512 -25.12 28.49 -21.81
N LYS A 513 -24.59 27.73 -20.88
CA LYS A 513 -24.32 28.17 -19.50
C LYS A 513 -22.83 28.19 -19.24
N LYS A 514 -22.34 29.38 -18.89
CA LYS A 514 -20.95 29.47 -18.36
C LYS A 514 -20.89 28.97 -16.94
N GLU A 515 -19.96 28.10 -16.66
CA GLU A 515 -19.74 27.56 -15.34
C GLU A 515 -18.24 27.26 -15.11
N LYS A 516 -17.81 27.34 -13.86
CA LYS A 516 -16.48 26.94 -13.46
C LYS A 516 -16.53 25.48 -13.04
N LYS A 517 -15.72 24.64 -13.69
CA LYS A 517 -15.58 23.22 -13.37
C LYS A 517 -14.14 22.89 -13.04
N THR A 518 -13.96 22.02 -12.06
CA THR A 518 -12.65 21.49 -11.70
C THR A 518 -12.40 20.22 -12.50
N PHE A 519 -11.29 20.20 -13.25
CA PHE A 519 -10.87 19.07 -14.07
C PHE A 519 -9.57 18.46 -13.54
N CYS A 520 -9.34 17.19 -13.86
CA CYS A 520 -8.13 16.45 -13.50
C CYS A 520 -7.86 16.39 -11.97
N GLN A 521 -8.89 16.51 -11.15
CA GLN A 521 -8.77 16.25 -9.72
C GLN A 521 -8.52 14.76 -9.48
N GLU A 522 -7.52 14.45 -8.66
CA GLU A 522 -7.17 13.07 -8.36
C GLU A 522 -7.13 12.83 -6.85
N LYS A 523 -7.50 11.63 -6.40
CA LYS A 523 -7.52 11.27 -4.98
C LYS A 523 -6.53 10.16 -4.67
N ASN A 524 -5.93 10.24 -3.47
CA ASN A 524 -5.04 9.19 -2.93
C ASN A 524 -3.88 8.84 -3.86
N LYS A 525 -3.21 9.83 -4.42
CA LYS A 525 -2.10 9.66 -5.38
C LYS A 525 -0.74 9.69 -4.72
N LEU A 526 0.20 8.99 -5.35
CA LEU A 526 1.61 9.03 -5.00
C LEU A 526 2.25 10.22 -5.71
N VAL A 527 2.62 11.24 -4.95
CA VAL A 527 3.22 12.48 -5.45
C VAL A 527 4.64 12.58 -4.95
N ILE A 528 5.60 12.74 -5.88
CA ILE A 528 7.01 12.85 -5.54
C ILE A 528 7.26 14.16 -4.77
N GLN A 529 8.16 14.11 -3.81
CA GLN A 529 8.51 15.26 -2.99
C GLN A 529 9.84 15.87 -3.46
N PRO A 530 10.11 17.14 -3.18
CA PRO A 530 11.39 17.77 -3.53
C PRO A 530 12.61 16.95 -3.11
N LEU A 531 12.58 16.37 -1.91
CA LEU A 531 13.62 15.48 -1.41
C LEU A 531 13.77 14.22 -2.28
N GLY A 532 12.63 13.66 -2.75
CA GLY A 532 12.61 12.52 -3.66
C GLY A 532 13.24 12.86 -5.01
N ILE A 533 12.90 14.02 -5.57
CA ILE A 533 13.46 14.51 -6.84
C ILE A 533 14.97 14.67 -6.74
N LEU A 534 15.47 15.41 -5.74
CA LEU A 534 16.89 15.64 -5.56
C LEU A 534 17.68 14.34 -5.31
N SER A 535 17.13 13.43 -4.51
CA SER A 535 17.74 12.12 -4.26
C SER A 535 17.80 11.29 -5.54
N LEU A 536 16.71 11.27 -6.30
CA LEU A 536 16.63 10.53 -7.56
C LEU A 536 17.58 11.06 -8.61
N GLU A 537 17.55 12.36 -8.86
CA GLU A 537 18.42 12.99 -9.86
C GLU A 537 19.90 12.77 -9.56
N PHE A 538 20.28 12.90 -8.28
CA PHE A 538 21.65 12.57 -7.87
C PHE A 538 21.99 11.11 -8.17
N LEU A 539 21.12 10.17 -7.81
CA LEU A 539 21.36 8.74 -8.01
C LEU A 539 21.41 8.35 -9.49
N VAL A 540 20.48 8.85 -10.29
CA VAL A 540 20.43 8.54 -11.72
C VAL A 540 21.61 9.18 -12.46
N ASN A 541 21.97 10.43 -12.16
CA ASN A 541 23.09 11.11 -12.80
C ASN A 541 24.44 10.52 -12.41
N SER A 542 24.59 10.03 -11.17
CA SER A 542 25.85 9.51 -10.65
C SER A 542 26.03 7.99 -10.87
N PHE A 543 24.93 7.22 -11.01
CA PHE A 543 24.90 5.76 -11.07
C PHE A 543 23.89 5.27 -12.11
N GLN A 544 23.80 5.94 -13.25
CA GLN A 544 22.74 5.76 -14.26
C GLN A 544 22.46 4.30 -14.60
N HIS A 545 23.50 3.51 -14.90
CA HIS A 545 23.36 2.11 -15.29
C HIS A 545 22.75 1.25 -14.16
N LEU A 546 23.21 1.43 -12.91
CA LEU A 546 22.79 0.62 -11.76
C LEU A 546 21.30 0.79 -11.38
N PHE A 547 20.70 1.94 -11.72
CA PHE A 547 19.29 2.25 -11.42
C PHE A 547 18.41 2.25 -12.67
N SER A 548 18.93 1.78 -13.82
CA SER A 548 18.09 1.55 -15.00
C SER A 548 17.10 0.41 -14.77
N TYR A 549 15.96 0.46 -15.46
CA TYR A 549 14.93 -0.57 -15.35
C TYR A 549 15.46 -1.94 -15.81
N ASP A 550 16.18 -1.97 -16.92
CA ASP A 550 16.72 -3.20 -17.50
C ASP A 550 17.77 -3.84 -16.57
N TYR A 551 18.65 -3.05 -15.97
CA TYR A 551 19.64 -3.58 -15.02
C TYR A 551 18.96 -4.24 -13.81
N THR A 552 17.95 -3.56 -13.23
CA THR A 552 17.21 -4.09 -12.11
C THR A 552 16.43 -5.34 -12.47
N LYS A 553 15.78 -5.34 -13.63
CA LYS A 553 15.07 -6.51 -14.16
C LYS A 553 16.01 -7.69 -14.35
N ASN A 554 17.15 -7.49 -15.04
CA ASN A 554 18.14 -8.54 -15.28
C ASN A 554 18.68 -9.12 -13.96
N MET A 555 18.94 -8.28 -12.95
CA MET A 555 19.32 -8.78 -11.62
C MET A 555 18.24 -9.65 -10.97
N GLU A 556 16.97 -9.30 -11.09
CA GLU A 556 15.88 -10.14 -10.55
C GLU A 556 15.77 -11.47 -11.33
N GLU A 557 15.97 -11.43 -12.64
CA GLU A 557 15.99 -12.64 -13.49
C GLU A 557 17.19 -13.56 -13.16
N GLU A 558 18.38 -13.00 -12.94
CA GLU A 558 19.53 -13.78 -12.50
C GLU A 558 19.32 -14.42 -11.12
N LEU A 559 18.70 -13.71 -10.19
CA LEU A 559 18.32 -14.27 -8.89
C LEU A 559 17.29 -15.41 -9.03
N ASP A 560 16.40 -15.34 -10.03
CA ASP A 560 15.45 -16.41 -10.32
C ASP A 560 16.17 -17.63 -10.95
N LEU A 561 17.14 -17.42 -11.83
CA LEU A 561 17.98 -18.50 -12.39
C LEU A 561 18.79 -19.22 -11.30
N ILE A 562 19.40 -18.48 -10.36
CA ILE A 562 20.09 -19.10 -9.21
C ILE A 562 19.09 -19.94 -8.40
N SER A 563 17.90 -19.42 -8.17
CA SER A 563 16.85 -20.10 -7.40
C SER A 563 16.37 -21.40 -8.07
N GLY A 564 16.30 -21.41 -9.41
CA GLY A 564 15.94 -22.59 -10.21
C GLY A 564 17.05 -23.62 -10.33
N GLY A 565 18.30 -23.22 -10.07
CA GLY A 565 19.47 -24.07 -10.37
C GLY A 565 19.83 -24.09 -11.85
N ASP A 566 19.33 -23.12 -12.62
CA ASP A 566 19.47 -23.04 -14.09
C ASP A 566 20.72 -22.25 -14.52
N THR A 567 21.66 -22.00 -13.60
CA THR A 567 22.90 -21.28 -13.87
C THR A 567 24.11 -22.06 -13.37
N GLU A 568 25.19 -22.07 -14.17
CA GLU A 568 26.50 -22.59 -13.76
C GLU A 568 27.32 -21.57 -12.96
N GLN A 569 26.86 -20.29 -12.93
CA GLN A 569 27.56 -19.23 -12.21
C GLN A 569 27.25 -19.28 -10.73
N HIS A 570 28.29 -19.15 -9.94
CA HIS A 570 28.18 -19.06 -8.48
C HIS A 570 27.42 -17.79 -8.09
N TRP A 571 26.53 -17.86 -7.10
CA TRP A 571 25.68 -16.76 -6.65
C TRP A 571 26.43 -15.45 -6.36
N ASN A 572 27.70 -15.54 -5.92
CA ASN A 572 28.54 -14.39 -5.58
C ASN A 572 29.08 -13.63 -6.82
N HIS A 573 28.98 -14.18 -8.02
CA HIS A 573 29.40 -13.51 -9.24
C HIS A 573 28.60 -12.21 -9.44
N LEU A 574 27.29 -12.26 -9.26
CA LEU A 574 26.39 -11.11 -9.33
C LEU A 574 26.77 -10.00 -8.32
N CYS A 575 27.14 -10.41 -7.09
CA CYS A 575 27.60 -9.50 -6.06
C CYS A 575 28.95 -8.85 -6.40
N LYS A 576 29.88 -9.59 -6.96
CA LYS A 576 31.20 -9.11 -7.39
C LYS A 576 31.08 -8.08 -8.53
N THR A 577 30.25 -8.37 -9.53
CA THR A 577 29.98 -7.45 -10.66
C THR A 577 29.41 -6.13 -10.15
N CYS A 578 28.34 -6.18 -9.38
CA CYS A 578 27.70 -5.00 -8.81
C CYS A 578 28.66 -4.18 -7.93
N TYR A 579 29.47 -4.83 -7.08
CA TYR A 579 30.45 -4.16 -6.24
C TYR A 579 31.55 -3.45 -7.05
N SER A 580 32.04 -4.08 -8.13
CA SER A 580 33.02 -3.48 -9.03
C SER A 580 32.48 -2.25 -9.73
N GLU A 581 31.30 -2.34 -10.29
CA GLU A 581 30.61 -1.21 -10.96
C GLU A 581 30.41 -0.04 -10.02
N ILE A 582 29.89 -0.26 -8.80
CA ILE A 582 29.75 0.79 -7.80
C ILE A 582 31.10 1.40 -7.44
N SER A 583 32.17 0.58 -7.36
CA SER A 583 33.50 1.07 -7.04
C SER A 583 34.06 2.01 -8.12
N ASP A 584 33.77 1.73 -9.38
CA ASP A 584 34.18 2.57 -10.50
C ASP A 584 33.43 3.90 -10.52
N TYR A 585 32.11 3.91 -10.33
CA TYR A 585 31.34 5.14 -10.16
C TYR A 585 31.80 5.96 -8.96
N ALA A 586 32.10 5.31 -7.83
CA ALA A 586 32.55 5.97 -6.61
C ALA A 586 33.86 6.73 -6.78
N LYS A 587 34.75 6.33 -7.73
CA LYS A 587 36.00 7.03 -8.03
C LYS A 587 35.74 8.45 -8.54
N SER A 588 34.72 8.65 -9.38
CA SER A 588 34.34 9.96 -9.92
C SER A 588 33.74 10.89 -8.87
N LEU A 589 33.16 10.33 -7.79
CA LEU A 589 32.46 11.07 -6.73
C LEU A 589 33.36 11.45 -5.53
N LYS A 590 34.67 11.26 -5.60
CA LYS A 590 35.59 11.60 -4.50
C LYS A 590 35.51 13.07 -4.07
N LYS A 591 35.27 14.01 -5.02
CA LYS A 591 35.15 15.44 -4.79
C LYS A 591 33.71 15.93 -4.64
N LEU A 592 32.75 15.04 -4.32
CA LEU A 592 31.35 15.40 -4.14
C LEU A 592 31.18 16.47 -3.06
N SER A 593 30.51 17.59 -3.40
CA SER A 593 30.09 18.65 -2.48
C SER A 593 28.61 18.51 -2.11
N LYS A 594 28.21 19.22 -1.06
CA LYS A 594 26.79 19.32 -0.66
C LYS A 594 26.00 20.11 -1.72
N ALA A 595 24.75 19.74 -1.91
CA ALA A 595 23.82 20.46 -2.79
C ALA A 595 23.49 21.82 -2.17
N VAL A 596 23.79 22.87 -2.88
CA VAL A 596 23.53 24.26 -2.50
C VAL A 596 22.84 24.93 -3.68
N PHE A 597 21.71 25.58 -3.42
CA PHE A 597 20.89 26.24 -4.43
C PHE A 597 20.94 27.76 -4.15
N PRO A 598 21.71 28.56 -4.93
CA PRO A 598 21.73 30.01 -4.76
C PRO A 598 20.34 30.60 -5.04
N VAL A 599 19.83 31.40 -4.10
CA VAL A 599 18.58 32.16 -4.25
C VAL A 599 18.87 33.56 -4.71
N ASN A 600 19.80 34.24 -4.00
CA ASN A 600 20.34 35.56 -4.31
C ASN A 600 21.76 35.68 -3.74
N ASP A 601 22.33 36.86 -3.76
CA ASP A 601 23.68 37.12 -3.24
C ASP A 601 23.80 36.97 -1.71
N GLU A 602 22.68 36.98 -0.99
CA GLU A 602 22.65 36.91 0.48
C GLU A 602 22.29 35.52 1.00
N TYR A 603 21.50 34.72 0.25
CA TYR A 603 20.96 33.46 0.72
C TYR A 603 21.08 32.30 -0.28
N ASN A 604 21.47 31.17 0.27
CA ASN A 604 21.38 29.86 -0.39
C ASN A 604 20.27 29.01 0.24
N LEU A 605 19.54 28.24 -0.56
CA LEU A 605 18.64 27.21 -0.06
C LEU A 605 19.36 25.87 0.01
N LEU A 606 19.23 25.19 1.15
CA LEU A 606 19.75 23.85 1.39
C LEU A 606 18.62 22.95 1.91
N PHE A 607 18.76 21.65 1.65
CA PHE A 607 17.89 20.65 2.27
C PHE A 607 18.60 20.05 3.47
N GLU A 608 17.97 20.19 4.65
CA GLU A 608 18.48 19.69 5.92
C GLU A 608 17.54 18.63 6.51
N LYS A 609 17.96 18.01 7.58
CA LYS A 609 17.21 16.95 8.30
C LYS A 609 15.74 17.28 8.56
N HIS A 610 15.41 18.51 8.83
CA HIS A 610 14.06 18.95 9.21
C HIS A 610 13.31 19.68 8.09
N GLY A 611 13.88 19.69 6.89
CA GLY A 611 13.33 20.33 5.71
C GLY A 611 14.27 21.35 5.08
N PRO A 612 13.78 22.11 4.10
CA PRO A 612 14.57 23.16 3.45
C PRO A 612 14.84 24.30 4.42
N VAL A 613 16.03 24.90 4.30
CA VAL A 613 16.47 26.05 5.08
C VAL A 613 17.19 27.05 4.19
N LEU A 614 17.13 28.32 4.54
CA LEU A 614 17.93 29.40 3.92
C LEU A 614 19.19 29.62 4.76
N GLN A 615 20.34 29.50 4.12
CA GLN A 615 21.65 29.76 4.72
C GLN A 615 22.18 31.12 4.25
N GLU A 616 22.58 31.96 5.18
CA GLU A 616 23.18 33.27 4.86
C GLU A 616 24.57 33.05 4.24
N VAL A 617 24.82 33.65 3.08
CA VAL A 617 26.12 33.54 2.34
C VAL A 617 27.27 34.12 3.13
N SER A 618 27.03 35.30 3.75
CA SER A 618 28.03 36.02 4.56
C SER A 618 28.36 35.28 5.88
N ASN A 619 27.42 34.53 6.41
CA ASN A 619 27.57 33.73 7.65
C ASN A 619 26.96 32.33 7.52
N PRO A 620 27.72 31.34 7.03
CA PRO A 620 27.23 30.00 6.79
C PRO A 620 26.72 29.22 8.04
N LYS A 621 26.87 29.79 9.24
CA LYS A 621 26.32 29.24 10.47
C LYS A 621 24.93 29.77 10.81
N LYS A 622 24.47 30.79 10.09
CA LYS A 622 23.19 31.44 10.30
C LYS A 622 22.18 30.93 9.29
N TYR A 623 21.03 30.51 9.79
CA TYR A 623 19.93 29.92 9.00
C TYR A 623 18.64 30.68 9.25
N ALA A 624 17.84 30.85 8.20
CA ALA A 624 16.47 31.32 8.28
C ALA A 624 15.49 30.20 7.85
N SER A 625 14.29 30.27 8.38
CA SER A 625 13.24 29.28 8.08
C SER A 625 12.62 29.55 6.71
N VAL A 626 12.39 28.48 5.96
CA VAL A 626 11.59 28.51 4.73
C VAL A 626 10.11 28.48 5.10
N ASN A 627 9.27 29.15 4.34
CA ASN A 627 7.83 29.14 4.51
C ASN A 627 7.28 27.69 4.43
N PRO A 628 6.72 27.14 5.51
CA PRO A 628 6.28 25.75 5.57
C PRO A 628 5.05 25.43 4.68
N ASN A 629 4.34 26.48 4.25
CA ASN A 629 3.17 26.36 3.36
C ASN A 629 3.57 26.41 1.88
N LEU A 630 4.87 26.69 1.60
CA LEU A 630 5.38 26.74 0.23
C LEU A 630 5.81 25.35 -0.22
N GLU A 631 5.19 24.83 -1.25
CA GLU A 631 5.65 23.65 -1.96
C GLU A 631 6.79 24.03 -2.91
N ILE A 632 8.01 23.56 -2.58
CA ILE A 632 9.20 23.91 -3.37
C ILE A 632 9.23 23.14 -4.67
N ASN A 633 9.14 23.86 -5.78
CA ASN A 633 9.38 23.32 -7.11
C ASN A 633 10.91 23.33 -7.41
N ILE A 634 11.44 22.14 -7.69
CA ILE A 634 12.89 21.95 -7.89
C ILE A 634 13.39 22.60 -9.19
N ASP A 635 12.59 22.58 -10.26
CA ASP A 635 12.97 23.20 -11.52
C ASP A 635 13.03 24.74 -11.33
N LYS A 636 12.00 25.35 -10.72
CA LYS A 636 11.99 26.77 -10.36
C LYS A 636 13.18 27.16 -9.46
N LEU A 637 13.60 26.25 -8.57
CA LEU A 637 14.76 26.45 -7.70
C LEU A 637 16.07 26.43 -8.49
N LYS A 638 16.23 25.49 -9.42
CA LYS A 638 17.40 25.40 -10.31
C LYS A 638 17.52 26.59 -11.26
N ASP A 639 16.38 27.06 -11.75
CA ASP A 639 16.30 28.23 -12.63
C ASP A 639 16.47 29.58 -11.89
N LYS A 640 16.70 29.53 -10.55
CA LYS A 640 16.82 30.72 -9.67
C LYS A 640 15.59 31.63 -9.74
N ALA A 641 14.42 31.07 -10.00
CA ALA A 641 13.19 31.81 -10.24
C ALA A 641 12.39 32.11 -8.95
N TYR A 642 12.92 31.72 -7.78
CA TYR A 642 12.36 32.12 -6.48
C TYR A 642 12.92 33.44 -6.00
N THR A 643 12.05 34.29 -5.46
CA THR A 643 12.45 35.44 -4.67
C THR A 643 12.63 35.07 -3.21
N ILE A 644 13.45 35.86 -2.48
CA ILE A 644 13.63 35.60 -1.04
C ILE A 644 12.33 35.79 -0.26
N ASP A 645 11.47 36.71 -0.68
CA ASP A 645 10.17 36.99 -0.06
C ASP A 645 9.16 35.84 -0.22
N GLU A 646 9.28 35.05 -1.29
CA GLU A 646 8.46 33.82 -1.48
C GLU A 646 8.94 32.69 -0.56
N LEU A 647 10.26 32.56 -0.43
CA LEU A 647 10.88 31.44 0.30
C LEU A 647 10.93 31.67 1.79
N MET A 648 11.26 32.88 2.24
CA MET A 648 11.49 33.18 3.66
C MET A 648 10.17 33.17 4.42
N LEU A 649 10.17 32.47 5.54
CA LEU A 649 9.08 32.60 6.49
C LEU A 649 9.10 34.04 7.03
N LYS A 650 8.09 34.84 6.65
CA LYS A 650 7.86 36.13 7.27
C LYS A 650 7.51 35.89 8.72
N GLU A 651 8.47 36.14 9.63
CA GLU A 651 8.12 36.10 11.05
C GLU A 651 7.05 37.18 11.27
N PRO A 652 5.93 36.87 11.93
CA PRO A 652 5.00 37.89 12.32
C PRO A 652 5.79 38.91 13.15
N SER A 653 5.76 40.17 12.74
CA SER A 653 6.40 41.29 13.44
C SER A 653 6.06 41.18 14.93
N HIS A 654 7.02 41.56 15.76
CA HIS A 654 6.92 41.67 17.22
C HIS A 654 5.47 41.93 17.68
N LEU A 655 4.87 40.94 18.35
CA LEU A 655 3.48 41.05 18.84
C LEU A 655 3.39 41.94 20.10
N GLY A 656 4.53 42.48 20.55
CA GLY A 656 4.60 43.31 21.75
C GLY A 656 5.18 42.58 22.96
N THR A 657 4.85 43.01 24.18
CA THR A 657 5.36 42.40 25.41
C THR A 657 4.28 41.62 26.15
N TYR A 658 4.63 40.47 26.72
CA TYR A 658 3.83 39.65 27.58
C TYR A 658 4.67 39.22 28.78
N GLN A 659 4.17 39.44 30.00
CA GLN A 659 4.90 39.21 31.26
C GLN A 659 6.26 39.95 31.33
N ASN A 660 6.31 41.17 30.81
CA ASN A 660 7.50 42.01 30.68
C ASN A 660 8.61 41.52 29.75
N GLU A 661 8.33 40.50 28.94
CA GLU A 661 9.23 39.95 27.93
C GLU A 661 8.61 40.10 26.54
N GLU A 662 9.47 40.26 25.54
CA GLU A 662 9.04 40.35 24.16
C GLU A 662 8.46 39.03 23.68
N ILE A 663 7.20 39.03 23.16
CA ILE A 663 6.55 37.83 22.66
C ILE A 663 6.62 37.76 21.14
N THR A 664 7.12 36.62 20.63
CA THR A 664 7.29 36.34 19.20
C THR A 664 6.67 34.98 18.85
N ILE A 665 6.16 34.84 17.63
CA ILE A 665 5.78 33.54 17.08
C ILE A 665 6.95 33.04 16.23
N LYS A 666 7.39 31.81 16.49
CA LYS A 666 8.48 31.14 15.77
C LYS A 666 8.02 29.81 15.23
N TYR A 667 8.67 29.36 14.15
CA TYR A 667 8.46 28.03 13.59
C TYR A 667 9.60 27.10 13.99
N GLY A 668 9.28 25.91 14.50
CA GLY A 668 10.26 24.93 14.92
C GLY A 668 9.88 23.50 14.54
N LYS A 669 10.66 22.53 15.00
CA LYS A 669 10.51 21.10 14.72
C LYS A 669 9.08 20.54 14.88
N PHE A 670 8.27 21.13 15.77
CA PHE A 670 6.92 20.69 16.10
C PHE A 670 5.83 21.66 15.60
N GLY A 671 6.16 22.57 14.69
CA GLY A 671 5.26 23.60 14.17
C GLY A 671 5.46 24.97 14.84
N TYR A 672 4.47 25.83 14.67
CA TYR A 672 4.52 27.17 15.26
C TYR A 672 4.44 27.13 16.79
N TYR A 673 5.21 28.01 17.43
CA TYR A 673 5.20 28.22 18.87
C TYR A 673 5.39 29.67 19.23
N ALA A 674 4.79 30.11 20.33
CA ALA A 674 5.07 31.39 20.93
C ALA A 674 6.32 31.30 21.80
N ALA A 675 7.16 32.33 21.77
CA ALA A 675 8.36 32.44 22.59
C ALA A 675 8.40 33.82 23.27
N TRP A 676 8.64 33.83 24.59
CA TRP A 676 8.85 35.04 25.37
C TRP A 676 9.84 34.73 26.52
N GLY A 677 10.90 35.50 26.63
CA GLY A 677 12.03 35.17 27.50
C GLY A 677 12.53 33.75 27.21
N ASP A 678 12.73 32.95 28.24
CA ASP A 678 13.12 31.53 28.13
C ASP A 678 11.94 30.57 27.91
N LYS A 679 10.71 31.10 27.87
CA LYS A 679 9.49 30.29 27.73
C LYS A 679 9.13 30.06 26.26
N LYS A 680 8.61 28.86 25.97
CA LYS A 680 8.13 28.45 24.64
C LYS A 680 6.84 27.67 24.76
N GLU A 681 5.82 28.00 23.95
CA GLU A 681 4.53 27.33 23.97
C GLU A 681 4.04 27.00 22.55
N SER A 682 3.64 25.76 22.31
CA SER A 682 3.17 25.27 21.00
C SER A 682 1.81 25.85 20.63
N LEU A 683 1.69 26.37 19.40
CA LEU A 683 0.46 26.91 18.83
C LEU A 683 -0.34 25.89 17.99
N LYS A 684 0.00 24.61 18.09
CA LYS A 684 -0.62 23.54 17.28
C LYS A 684 -2.15 23.46 17.41
N ASN A 685 -2.70 23.92 18.55
CA ASN A 685 -4.13 23.87 18.83
C ASN A 685 -4.86 25.20 18.55
N ILE A 686 -4.17 26.19 18.01
CA ILE A 686 -4.81 27.40 17.48
C ILE A 686 -5.44 27.06 16.12
N ASN A 687 -6.78 27.09 16.04
CA ASN A 687 -7.53 26.85 14.80
C ASN A 687 -7.65 28.15 13.96
N MET A 688 -6.53 28.81 13.71
CA MET A 688 -6.49 30.08 13.00
C MET A 688 -5.20 30.21 12.19
N PRO A 689 -5.22 30.82 10.99
CA PRO A 689 -4.00 31.17 10.25
C PRO A 689 -3.10 32.07 11.08
N ILE A 690 -1.79 31.81 11.07
CA ILE A 690 -0.78 32.52 11.89
C ILE A 690 -0.78 34.01 11.62
N GLU A 691 -0.99 34.42 10.36
CA GLU A 691 -1.03 35.82 9.91
C GLU A 691 -2.19 36.61 10.55
N LYS A 692 -3.19 35.91 11.09
CA LYS A 692 -4.35 36.52 11.77
C LYS A 692 -4.23 36.51 13.28
N ILE A 693 -3.16 35.98 13.84
CA ILE A 693 -2.94 35.96 15.29
C ILE A 693 -2.44 37.33 15.74
N THR A 694 -3.30 38.05 16.43
CA THR A 694 -2.93 39.28 17.13
C THR A 694 -2.36 38.99 18.51
N LYS A 695 -1.73 39.97 19.14
CA LYS A 695 -1.22 39.90 20.52
C LYS A 695 -2.31 39.40 21.48
N ASP A 696 -3.50 39.99 21.40
CA ASP A 696 -4.60 39.71 22.33
C ASP A 696 -5.10 38.26 22.15
N ILE A 697 -5.24 37.78 20.92
CA ILE A 697 -5.60 36.40 20.60
C ILE A 697 -4.54 35.42 21.14
N LEU A 698 -3.26 35.78 21.01
CA LEU A 698 -2.17 34.92 21.49
C LEU A 698 -2.14 34.88 23.02
N ILE A 699 -2.31 36.02 23.71
CA ILE A 699 -2.36 36.09 25.17
C ILE A 699 -3.56 35.29 25.67
N ASP A 700 -4.74 35.50 25.10
CA ASP A 700 -5.94 34.75 25.44
C ASP A 700 -5.73 33.23 25.30
N PHE A 701 -5.12 32.80 24.21
CA PHE A 701 -4.76 31.39 24.01
C PHE A 701 -3.77 30.87 25.06
N LEU A 702 -2.77 31.64 25.43
CA LEU A 702 -1.76 31.28 26.42
C LEU A 702 -2.34 31.24 27.84
N GLU A 703 -3.28 32.12 28.17
CA GLU A 703 -3.93 32.20 29.49
C GLU A 703 -5.04 31.18 29.65
N ASN A 704 -5.84 30.92 28.62
CA ASN A 704 -6.91 29.92 28.64
C ASN A 704 -6.42 28.47 28.59
N LYS A 705 -5.13 28.24 28.37
CA LYS A 705 -4.51 26.90 28.34
C LYS A 705 -4.27 26.27 29.71
N LYS A 706 -4.67 26.93 30.80
CA LYS A 706 -4.48 26.43 32.17
C LYS A 706 -5.35 25.24 32.55
N GLU A 707 -6.31 24.83 31.72
CA GLU A 707 -7.10 23.63 31.97
C GLU A 707 -6.81 22.56 30.92
N THR A 708 -5.99 21.57 31.29
CA THR A 708 -5.95 20.27 30.55
C THR A 708 -7.36 19.67 30.66
N PRO A 709 -8.08 19.43 29.53
CA PRO A 709 -9.46 18.96 29.64
C PRO A 709 -9.47 17.53 30.20
N TYR A 710 -9.86 17.39 31.43
CA TYR A 710 -10.27 16.12 32.00
C TYR A 710 -11.65 15.76 31.47
N LEU A 711 -11.86 14.49 31.15
CA LEU A 711 -13.18 13.99 30.74
C LEU A 711 -14.16 13.96 31.92
N ARG A 712 -13.64 13.74 33.14
CA ARG A 712 -14.40 13.72 34.38
C ARG A 712 -13.47 13.96 35.57
N LYS A 713 -13.85 14.84 36.50
CA LYS A 713 -13.17 15.03 37.78
C LYS A 713 -13.76 14.02 38.78
N LEU A 714 -12.90 13.25 39.45
CA LEU A 714 -13.31 12.29 40.48
C LEU A 714 -13.19 12.86 41.89
N ASN A 715 -12.07 13.54 42.17
CA ASN A 715 -11.84 14.32 43.40
C ASN A 715 -10.74 15.36 43.14
N GLU A 716 -10.22 16.02 44.18
CA GLU A 716 -9.17 17.05 44.02
C GLU A 716 -7.85 16.51 43.47
N ASN A 717 -7.58 15.23 43.68
CA ASN A 717 -6.33 14.58 43.33
C ASN A 717 -6.45 13.63 42.12
N MET A 718 -7.68 13.35 41.62
CA MET A 718 -7.94 12.37 40.57
C MET A 718 -8.86 12.89 39.49
N GLU A 719 -8.45 12.68 38.24
CA GLU A 719 -9.20 13.05 37.03
C GLU A 719 -9.13 11.98 35.97
N VAL A 720 -10.25 11.70 35.30
CA VAL A 720 -10.28 10.84 34.10
C VAL A 720 -9.84 11.64 32.89
N ARG A 721 -8.79 11.19 32.20
CA ARG A 721 -8.26 11.82 31.01
C ARG A 721 -8.19 10.82 29.87
N LYS A 722 -8.11 11.30 28.63
CA LYS A 722 -7.93 10.47 27.42
C LYS A 722 -6.51 10.66 26.86
N GLY A 723 -5.76 9.57 26.75
CA GLY A 723 -4.41 9.55 26.17
C GLY A 723 -4.33 8.71 24.89
N LYS A 724 -3.14 8.61 24.34
CA LYS A 724 -2.83 7.83 23.11
C LYS A 724 -3.28 6.36 23.18
N PHE A 725 -3.32 5.77 24.39
CA PHE A 725 -3.65 4.36 24.62
C PHE A 725 -5.05 4.14 25.23
N GLY A 726 -5.90 5.19 25.25
CA GLY A 726 -7.25 5.14 25.80
C GLY A 726 -7.42 6.03 27.05
N MET A 727 -8.54 5.84 27.76
CA MET A 727 -8.83 6.57 28.99
C MET A 727 -8.00 6.02 30.17
N TYR A 728 -7.60 6.92 31.06
CA TYR A 728 -6.86 6.63 32.29
C TYR A 728 -7.22 7.62 33.38
N VAL A 729 -6.97 7.27 34.64
CA VAL A 729 -7.07 8.24 35.74
C VAL A 729 -5.71 8.86 36.01
N TYR A 730 -5.64 10.17 35.89
CA TYR A 730 -4.52 10.97 36.34
C TYR A 730 -4.67 11.19 37.88
N TYR A 731 -3.66 10.74 38.61
CA TYR A 731 -3.64 10.85 40.10
C TYR A 731 -2.40 11.61 40.54
N LYS A 732 -2.60 12.69 41.30
CA LYS A 732 -1.52 13.49 41.87
C LYS A 732 -1.96 14.15 43.16
N THR A 733 -1.27 13.86 44.27
CA THR A 733 -1.42 14.57 45.54
C THR A 733 -0.34 15.66 45.66
N PRO A 734 -0.51 16.66 46.56
CA PRO A 734 0.51 17.69 46.82
C PRO A 734 1.87 17.11 47.27
N SER A 735 1.88 15.95 47.90
CA SER A 735 3.08 15.25 48.39
C SER A 735 3.83 14.48 47.30
N MET A 736 3.24 14.27 46.11
CA MET A 736 3.86 13.49 45.03
C MET A 736 4.70 14.36 44.10
N ASN A 737 5.97 13.97 43.90
CA ASN A 737 6.87 14.62 42.95
C ASN A 737 6.45 14.42 41.50
N LYS A 738 5.85 13.29 41.13
CA LYS A 738 5.35 12.96 39.78
C LYS A 738 3.95 12.37 39.86
N PRO A 739 3.07 12.65 38.87
CA PRO A 739 1.75 12.04 38.81
C PRO A 739 1.80 10.56 38.50
N SER A 740 0.81 9.81 38.93
CA SER A 740 0.57 8.41 38.52
C SER A 740 -0.54 8.33 37.48
N PHE A 741 -0.42 7.39 36.56
CA PHE A 741 -1.38 7.16 35.47
C PHE A 741 -2.03 5.79 35.67
N LEU A 742 -3.25 5.76 36.22
CA LEU A 742 -3.93 4.52 36.59
C LEU A 742 -4.75 3.97 35.43
N ASN A 743 -4.57 2.70 35.12
CA ASN A 743 -5.22 2.04 34.00
C ASN A 743 -6.63 1.58 34.38
N ILE A 744 -7.64 2.05 33.65
CA ILE A 744 -9.05 1.79 33.95
C ILE A 744 -9.72 0.74 33.05
N LYS A 745 -8.96 0.01 32.24
CA LYS A 745 -9.52 -1.01 31.32
C LYS A 745 -10.28 -2.16 32.00
N LYS A 746 -10.05 -2.38 33.29
CA LYS A 746 -10.71 -3.43 34.07
C LYS A 746 -11.99 -2.97 34.79
N PHE A 747 -12.27 -1.67 34.78
CA PHE A 747 -13.52 -1.15 35.31
C PHE A 747 -14.65 -1.44 34.31
N LYS A 748 -15.67 -2.20 34.74
CA LYS A 748 -16.69 -2.75 33.83
C LYS A 748 -17.84 -1.78 33.54
N ASP A 749 -18.18 -0.93 34.50
CA ASP A 749 -19.24 0.07 34.37
C ASP A 749 -18.65 1.35 33.78
N GLY A 750 -19.25 1.95 32.79
CA GLY A 750 -18.65 3.08 32.08
C GLY A 750 -18.12 4.17 33.02
N ILE A 751 -16.80 4.37 33.08
CA ILE A 751 -16.12 5.28 34.05
C ILE A 751 -16.56 6.73 33.97
N LEU A 752 -17.17 7.15 32.88
CA LEU A 752 -17.73 8.50 32.72
C LEU A 752 -19.14 8.65 33.29
N THR A 753 -19.85 7.55 33.52
CA THR A 753 -21.28 7.53 33.93
C THR A 753 -21.52 6.87 35.28
N ALA A 754 -20.64 5.97 35.74
CA ALA A 754 -20.77 5.30 37.03
C ALA A 754 -20.73 6.30 38.22
N PRO A 755 -21.37 6.02 39.35
CA PRO A 755 -21.24 6.85 40.55
C PRO A 755 -19.77 7.08 40.93
N ILE A 756 -19.43 8.30 41.38
CA ILE A 756 -18.02 8.65 41.68
C ILE A 756 -17.49 7.77 42.81
N GLU A 757 -18.33 7.47 43.80
CA GLU A 757 -17.99 6.63 44.94
C GLU A 757 -17.59 5.22 44.54
N ASP A 758 -18.30 4.61 43.58
CA ASP A 758 -17.99 3.28 43.06
C ASP A 758 -16.65 3.29 42.29
N VAL A 759 -16.39 4.35 41.51
CA VAL A 759 -15.12 4.53 40.78
C VAL A 759 -13.96 4.70 41.74
N LEU A 760 -14.11 5.50 42.78
CA LEU A 760 -13.07 5.75 43.79
C LEU A 760 -12.81 4.49 44.62
N SER A 761 -13.87 3.78 45.05
CA SER A 761 -13.74 2.49 45.76
C SER A 761 -12.97 1.49 44.95
N TRP A 762 -13.34 1.32 43.66
CA TRP A 762 -12.64 0.41 42.76
C TRP A 762 -11.15 0.79 42.51
N ILE A 763 -10.87 2.10 42.39
CA ILE A 763 -9.49 2.59 42.25
C ILE A 763 -8.69 2.26 43.51
N ASN A 764 -9.23 2.55 44.72
CA ASN A 764 -8.56 2.28 45.96
C ASN A 764 -8.30 0.80 46.18
N GLU A 765 -9.28 -0.07 45.91
CA GLU A 765 -9.10 -1.53 45.98
C GLU A 765 -8.08 -2.05 44.97
N THR A 766 -8.13 -1.55 43.74
CA THR A 766 -7.27 -2.04 42.65
C THR A 766 -5.80 -1.61 42.79
N TYR A 767 -5.60 -0.35 43.24
CA TYR A 767 -4.27 0.27 43.31
C TYR A 767 -3.73 0.44 44.72
N LYS A 768 -4.51 0.07 45.76
CA LYS A 768 -4.15 0.16 47.18
C LYS A 768 -3.58 1.54 47.50
N LEU A 769 -4.29 2.57 47.06
CA LEU A 769 -3.93 3.95 47.36
C LEU A 769 -4.32 4.21 48.81
N GLU A 770 -3.36 4.13 49.73
CA GLU A 770 -3.57 4.50 51.15
C GLU A 770 -3.83 6.00 51.21
N GLU A 771 -4.86 6.39 51.99
CA GLU A 771 -5.02 7.76 52.45
C GLU A 771 -3.81 8.12 53.32
N LYS A 772 -2.88 8.86 52.77
CA LYS A 772 -1.85 9.58 53.52
C LYS A 772 -2.12 11.07 53.47
#